data_e96fefb7d673b05a4d1b893cb649a7bd
#
_entry.id   e96fefb7d673b05a4d1b893cb649a7bd
#
_cell.length_a   1.000
_cell.length_b   1.000
_cell.length_c   1.000
_cell.angle_alpha   90.00
_cell.angle_beta   90.00
_cell.angle_gamma   90.00
#
_symmetry.space_group_name_H-M   'P 1'
#
loop_
_entity.id
_entity.type
_entity.pdbx_description
1 polymer ?
#
loop_
_entity_poly.entity_id
_entity_poly.type
_entity_poly.pdbx_seq_one_letter_code
_entity_poly.pdbx_strand_id
1 'polypeptide(L)'
;MTAAHRKIFLVLLLFLGLGGTSAIAVSSFLKSSASAVSSEPSTNQGKPDFMTQAIIDIKKACKKPPTTVASNTAPETAEGTATLASSTVPPQTVETPTKSPVEAQETNPCISLSDSIGLTQTVTEKKIEPSLPEKSLATLMGFIKPSPPPPQVEEDPKITLPPAAPFGQIHEQAKLASVPILMYHDIVAQKEVFFDVTPEEVEAHFKRIKAEGMTPINPDALLAHLRTGVPLPNKPVLLSFDDGYGGHYQYVYPLLKKYNYPAVFSIYLKKLEGKTKRTSVTWEQLKEMSADPLVTIASHTVTHPKDLRLLTDDELGKEIIETKHILEEKLGIPIRYFTYPEGKFDARVKQWAIAAGYKMAFSMNDLNEGYAGESPDLFSIKRFGQSSIEKAIAKAWGGYPAPLPPDQFNLTSSVEKQEFTLDGTEIVLVSGGKPRTIHADSRYQVQDILKDTGAIGGVDGTFFSLKSLNSNILIGPALSSNRGFVPGNKGENPKLAGRPLALITAKGVKFIPFDPAKHNTLEGIQKESKDETWISDAFVGGAWLVKNGKASTPESFNDLYGFDANRNRAFWGINQAGQPVVGVTRTMIDSVNLGKMLQKLGYRDAIMVDSGASAAVAYKGESQVSYTPRPVPHAIALYPADHQEVSGPNFVQASVPKK
;
A
#
# COMPACT_ATOMS: atom_id res chain seq x y z
N MET A 1 18.51 29.87 -18.37
CA MET A 1 17.27 29.93 -19.17
C MET A 1 17.63 30.05 -20.63
N THR A 2 17.45 29.01 -21.41
CA THR A 2 17.81 28.93 -22.82
C THR A 2 16.75 29.62 -23.69
N ALA A 3 17.15 30.05 -24.89
CA ALA A 3 16.32 30.80 -25.84
C ALA A 3 14.93 30.17 -26.16
N ALA A 4 14.76 28.87 -25.93
CA ALA A 4 13.49 28.17 -26.11
C ALA A 4 12.42 28.55 -25.07
N HIS A 5 12.80 28.86 -23.84
CA HIS A 5 11.85 29.27 -22.78
C HIS A 5 11.33 30.69 -22.96
N ARG A 6 12.05 31.56 -23.66
CA ARG A 6 11.60 32.93 -23.97
C ARG A 6 10.50 32.97 -25.05
N LYS A 7 10.50 32.05 -26.01
CA LYS A 7 9.45 31.98 -27.05
C LYS A 7 8.12 31.48 -26.54
N ILE A 8 8.10 30.56 -25.58
CA ILE A 8 6.87 30.05 -25.00
C ILE A 8 6.21 31.09 -24.08
N PHE A 9 7.02 31.87 -23.36
CA PHE A 9 6.48 32.94 -22.48
C PHE A 9 5.91 34.14 -23.27
N LEU A 10 6.43 34.41 -24.46
CA LEU A 10 5.92 35.48 -25.30
C LEU A 10 4.61 35.11 -26.03
N VAL A 11 4.39 33.85 -26.34
CA VAL A 11 3.12 33.35 -26.93
C VAL A 11 2.01 33.31 -25.90
N LEU A 12 2.28 33.03 -24.61
CA LEU A 12 1.27 33.05 -23.55
C LEU A 12 0.81 34.47 -23.18
N LEU A 13 1.66 35.49 -23.33
CA LEU A 13 1.31 36.88 -23.05
C LEU A 13 0.52 37.54 -24.18
N LEU A 14 0.59 37.03 -25.42
CA LEU A 14 -0.20 37.51 -26.55
C LEU A 14 -1.63 36.99 -26.59
N PHE A 15 -1.95 35.90 -25.86
CA PHE A 15 -3.31 35.36 -25.77
C PHE A 15 -4.15 35.93 -24.60
N LEU A 16 -3.53 36.67 -23.69
CA LEU A 16 -4.21 37.32 -22.55
C LEU A 16 -4.57 38.79 -22.79
N GLY A 17 -4.28 39.33 -23.97
CA GLY A 17 -4.42 40.75 -24.27
C GLY A 17 -5.55 41.16 -25.24
N LEU A 18 -6.35 40.23 -25.77
CA LEU A 18 -7.47 40.55 -26.66
C LEU A 18 -8.78 39.95 -26.15
N GLY A 19 -9.42 40.67 -25.26
CA GLY A 19 -10.79 40.45 -24.91
C GLY A 19 -11.70 40.97 -25.99
N GLY A 20 -12.71 40.17 -26.35
CA GLY A 20 -13.90 40.65 -27.03
C GLY A 20 -14.09 40.18 -28.49
N THR A 21 -15.22 39.52 -28.68
CA THR A 21 -15.94 39.32 -29.94
C THR A 21 -15.37 38.38 -30.99
N SER A 22 -15.83 37.12 -30.99
CA SER A 22 -16.21 36.36 -32.20
C SER A 22 -16.79 34.98 -31.85
N ALA A 23 -18.01 34.95 -31.39
CA ALA A 23 -18.81 33.71 -31.16
C ALA A 23 -19.78 33.43 -32.34
N ILE A 24 -19.41 33.68 -33.59
CA ILE A 24 -20.32 33.49 -34.75
C ILE A 24 -19.70 32.71 -35.92
N ALA A 25 -18.50 32.12 -35.81
CA ALA A 25 -17.84 31.43 -36.93
C ALA A 25 -17.75 29.90 -36.81
N VAL A 26 -18.29 29.24 -35.79
CA VAL A 26 -18.22 27.78 -35.62
C VAL A 26 -19.53 27.05 -35.94
N SER A 27 -20.62 27.78 -36.21
CA SER A 27 -21.95 27.18 -36.49
C SER A 27 -22.17 26.73 -37.93
N SER A 28 -21.26 26.99 -38.87
CA SER A 28 -21.49 26.74 -40.30
C SER A 28 -20.77 25.51 -40.88
N PHE A 29 -20.04 24.76 -40.10
CA PHE A 29 -19.27 23.59 -40.61
C PHE A 29 -19.86 22.22 -40.23
N LEU A 30 -21.01 22.17 -39.52
CA LEU A 30 -21.67 20.93 -39.07
C LEU A 30 -23.00 20.61 -39.78
N LYS A 31 -23.25 21.21 -40.94
CA LYS A 31 -24.45 20.91 -41.73
C LYS A 31 -24.15 20.53 -43.18
N SER A 32 -23.33 19.52 -43.38
CA SER A 32 -23.19 18.92 -44.70
C SER A 32 -22.57 17.50 -44.58
N SER A 33 -23.40 16.54 -44.30
CA SER A 33 -23.31 15.14 -44.76
C SER A 33 -24.32 14.28 -43.96
N ALA A 34 -25.59 14.47 -44.29
CA ALA A 34 -26.65 13.52 -43.97
C ALA A 34 -27.52 13.37 -45.24
N SER A 35 -27.17 12.41 -46.09
CA SER A 35 -28.15 11.79 -46.99
C SER A 35 -27.58 10.52 -47.61
N ALA A 36 -28.47 9.52 -47.64
CA ALA A 36 -28.44 8.23 -48.34
C ALA A 36 -27.59 7.11 -47.67
N VAL A 37 -28.22 6.09 -47.11
CA VAL A 37 -28.82 4.96 -47.83
C VAL A 37 -29.83 4.26 -46.94
N SER A 38 -31.05 4.09 -47.44
CA SER A 38 -32.12 3.26 -46.91
C SER A 38 -31.93 1.80 -47.40
N SER A 39 -31.95 0.83 -46.47
CA SER A 39 -32.34 -0.54 -46.78
C SER A 39 -33.00 -1.15 -45.53
N GLU A 40 -34.22 -1.62 -45.71
CA GLU A 40 -35.09 -2.21 -44.69
C GLU A 40 -34.52 -3.52 -44.11
N PRO A 41 -34.76 -3.80 -42.80
CA PRO A 41 -34.42 -5.10 -42.21
C PRO A 41 -35.60 -6.07 -42.32
N SER A 42 -35.32 -7.28 -42.75
CA SER A 42 -36.22 -8.44 -42.69
C SER A 42 -36.45 -8.85 -41.23
N THR A 43 -37.71 -8.94 -40.84
CA THR A 43 -38.20 -9.40 -39.54
C THR A 43 -37.92 -10.88 -39.34
N ASN A 44 -37.05 -11.24 -38.40
CA ASN A 44 -37.02 -12.55 -37.81
C ASN A 44 -37.15 -12.41 -36.28
N GLN A 45 -38.36 -12.72 -35.76
CA GLN A 45 -38.64 -12.73 -34.32
C GLN A 45 -38.03 -13.97 -33.68
N GLY A 46 -36.73 -13.90 -33.36
CA GLY A 46 -36.07 -14.83 -32.46
C GLY A 46 -35.93 -14.21 -31.05
N LYS A 47 -36.01 -15.04 -30.01
CA LYS A 47 -35.69 -14.63 -28.64
C LYS A 47 -34.34 -13.92 -28.62
N PRO A 48 -34.21 -12.83 -27.82
CA PRO A 48 -32.93 -12.13 -27.73
C PRO A 48 -31.82 -13.10 -27.29
N ASP A 49 -30.65 -12.95 -27.88
CA ASP A 49 -29.48 -13.72 -27.48
C ASP A 49 -29.07 -13.38 -26.05
N PHE A 50 -28.16 -14.17 -25.49
CA PHE A 50 -27.69 -13.99 -24.10
C PHE A 50 -27.15 -12.59 -23.82
N MET A 51 -26.46 -12.01 -24.79
CA MET A 51 -25.89 -10.66 -24.69
C MET A 51 -26.99 -9.59 -24.58
N THR A 52 -28.01 -9.70 -25.42
CA THR A 52 -29.16 -8.81 -25.40
C THR A 52 -29.95 -8.93 -24.09
N GLN A 53 -30.09 -10.13 -23.54
CA GLN A 53 -30.73 -10.33 -22.23
C GLN A 53 -29.91 -9.76 -21.07
N ALA A 54 -28.59 -9.95 -21.07
CA ALA A 54 -27.70 -9.35 -20.05
C ALA A 54 -27.74 -7.82 -20.07
N ILE A 55 -27.78 -7.22 -21.26
CA ILE A 55 -27.93 -5.76 -21.44
C ILE A 55 -29.28 -5.26 -20.91
N ILE A 56 -30.36 -6.00 -21.17
CA ILE A 56 -31.70 -5.65 -20.67
C ILE A 56 -31.74 -5.72 -19.13
N ASP A 57 -31.14 -6.72 -18.54
CA ASP A 57 -31.15 -6.91 -17.09
C ASP A 57 -30.29 -5.85 -16.37
N ILE A 58 -29.14 -5.47 -16.91
CA ILE A 58 -28.31 -4.37 -16.42
C ILE A 58 -29.06 -3.03 -16.56
N LYS A 59 -29.72 -2.77 -17.69
CA LYS A 59 -30.53 -1.56 -17.90
C LYS A 59 -31.68 -1.42 -16.90
N LYS A 60 -32.31 -2.54 -16.53
CA LYS A 60 -33.38 -2.55 -15.51
C LYS A 60 -32.83 -2.21 -14.13
N ALA A 61 -31.67 -2.73 -13.77
CA ALA A 61 -31.02 -2.49 -12.50
C ALA A 61 -30.57 -1.03 -12.33
N CYS A 62 -30.03 -0.43 -13.39
CA CYS A 62 -29.52 0.95 -13.37
C CYS A 62 -30.60 2.03 -13.51
N LYS A 63 -31.86 1.68 -13.87
CA LYS A 63 -32.98 2.61 -13.99
C LYS A 63 -33.75 2.91 -12.70
N LYS A 64 -33.43 2.26 -11.56
CA LYS A 64 -34.06 2.63 -10.29
C LYS A 64 -33.40 3.91 -9.75
N PRO A 65 -34.17 5.01 -9.56
CA PRO A 65 -33.63 6.24 -9.01
C PRO A 65 -33.24 6.03 -7.53
N PRO A 66 -32.19 6.71 -7.04
CA PRO A 66 -31.83 6.66 -5.62
C PRO A 66 -32.99 7.26 -4.79
N THR A 67 -33.34 6.61 -3.70
CA THR A 67 -34.33 7.10 -2.74
C THR A 67 -33.70 8.27 -1.99
N THR A 68 -34.06 9.49 -2.37
CA THR A 68 -33.71 10.72 -1.65
C THR A 68 -34.50 10.79 -0.34
N VAL A 69 -33.78 10.78 0.77
CA VAL A 69 -34.33 11.19 2.06
C VAL A 69 -34.24 12.71 2.13
N ALA A 70 -35.37 13.37 2.18
CA ALA A 70 -35.49 14.83 2.26
C ALA A 70 -34.91 15.34 3.58
N SER A 71 -33.90 16.21 3.53
CA SER A 71 -33.49 17.03 4.65
C SER A 71 -34.19 18.38 4.57
N ASN A 72 -35.03 18.66 5.56
CA ASN A 72 -35.62 19.99 5.79
C ASN A 72 -34.56 20.91 6.35
N THR A 73 -34.14 21.91 5.59
CA THR A 73 -33.48 23.12 6.12
C THR A 73 -34.14 24.34 5.52
N ALA A 74 -34.67 25.19 6.41
CA ALA A 74 -35.17 26.52 6.10
C ALA A 74 -33.99 27.51 5.92
N PRO A 75 -34.21 28.61 5.16
CA PRO A 75 -33.12 29.55 4.85
C PRO A 75 -33.00 30.63 5.90
N GLU A 76 -31.75 30.98 6.24
CA GLU A 76 -31.44 32.22 6.97
C GLU A 76 -30.65 33.18 6.11
N THR A 77 -31.10 34.42 6.17
CA THR A 77 -30.59 35.58 5.47
C THR A 77 -29.53 36.33 6.25
N ALA A 78 -28.63 36.88 5.50
CA ALA A 78 -27.58 37.88 5.59
C ALA A 78 -27.47 38.89 6.75
N GLU A 79 -26.16 39.30 6.95
CA GLU A 79 -25.61 40.59 7.28
C GLU A 79 -25.46 41.01 8.76
N GLY A 80 -24.24 41.45 9.11
CA GLY A 80 -23.98 42.39 10.19
C GLY A 80 -22.61 42.30 10.83
N THR A 81 -21.79 43.21 10.44
CA THR A 81 -20.45 43.60 10.93
C THR A 81 -20.31 43.91 12.43
N ALA A 82 -19.11 43.69 12.95
CA ALA A 82 -18.28 44.52 13.81
C ALA A 82 -18.16 44.27 15.32
N THR A 83 -16.91 44.19 15.72
CA THR A 83 -16.14 44.72 16.87
C THR A 83 -16.25 44.12 18.28
N LEU A 84 -15.08 43.63 18.68
CA LEU A 84 -14.36 43.72 19.99
C LEU A 84 -15.13 44.01 21.31
N ALA A 85 -15.00 43.11 22.28
CA ALA A 85 -14.36 43.39 23.56
C ALA A 85 -14.42 42.22 24.57
N SER A 86 -13.34 42.05 25.24
CA SER A 86 -12.97 41.37 26.49
C SER A 86 -14.06 41.25 27.59
N SER A 87 -14.18 40.04 28.22
CA SER A 87 -13.83 39.84 29.65
C SER A 87 -14.45 38.57 30.29
N THR A 88 -13.57 37.83 30.99
CA THR A 88 -13.74 37.04 32.25
C THR A 88 -14.83 36.00 32.48
N VAL A 89 -14.37 34.83 32.75
CA VAL A 89 -14.69 33.55 33.43
C VAL A 89 -15.51 33.68 34.76
N PRO A 90 -16.08 32.62 35.40
CA PRO A 90 -16.53 31.27 35.06
C PRO A 90 -17.87 30.85 35.77
N PRO A 91 -18.12 29.59 36.15
CA PRO A 91 -18.65 28.45 35.42
C PRO A 91 -20.01 27.96 35.95
N GLN A 92 -20.69 27.06 35.20
CA GLN A 92 -21.49 25.99 35.79
C GLN A 92 -21.85 24.91 34.77
N THR A 93 -21.79 23.69 35.25
CA THR A 93 -22.09 22.38 34.73
C THR A 93 -23.53 22.21 34.29
N VAL A 94 -23.75 21.56 33.12
CA VAL A 94 -24.92 20.67 32.87
C VAL A 94 -24.52 19.60 31.86
N GLU A 95 -24.68 18.36 32.27
CA GLU A 95 -24.56 17.15 31.44
C GLU A 95 -25.68 17.07 30.40
N THR A 96 -25.35 16.72 29.16
CA THR A 96 -26.28 16.00 28.27
C THR A 96 -25.51 15.19 27.24
N PRO A 97 -25.99 14.01 26.86
CA PRO A 97 -25.22 13.02 26.12
C PRO A 97 -25.17 13.33 24.63
N THR A 98 -23.99 13.45 24.09
CA THR A 98 -23.72 13.56 22.64
C THR A 98 -23.95 12.22 21.95
N LYS A 99 -24.97 12.15 21.11
CA LYS A 99 -25.10 11.14 20.08
C LYS A 99 -24.13 11.47 18.95
N SER A 100 -23.24 10.56 18.67
CA SER A 100 -22.39 10.57 17.47
C SER A 100 -23.23 10.52 16.21
N PRO A 101 -22.87 11.23 15.13
CA PRO A 101 -23.53 11.10 13.84
C PRO A 101 -23.19 9.71 13.25
N VAL A 102 -24.22 8.97 12.90
CA VAL A 102 -24.10 7.76 12.07
C VAL A 102 -23.86 8.25 10.64
N GLU A 103 -22.70 7.99 10.10
CA GLU A 103 -22.42 8.14 8.67
C GLU A 103 -23.40 7.26 7.90
N ALA A 104 -24.23 7.90 7.09
CA ALA A 104 -25.09 7.21 6.14
C ALA A 104 -24.20 6.62 5.02
N GLN A 105 -24.03 5.31 5.02
CA GLN A 105 -23.47 4.61 3.87
C GLN A 105 -24.45 4.73 2.71
N GLU A 106 -24.04 5.42 1.66
CA GLU A 106 -24.73 5.38 0.37
C GLU A 106 -24.68 3.95 -0.16
N THR A 107 -25.78 3.23 -0.07
CA THR A 107 -25.94 1.94 -0.73
C THR A 107 -26.18 2.17 -2.22
N ASN A 108 -25.16 1.98 -3.04
CA ASN A 108 -25.28 1.98 -4.50
C ASN A 108 -26.13 0.76 -4.91
N PRO A 109 -27.32 0.94 -5.49
CA PRO A 109 -28.22 -0.16 -5.85
C PRO A 109 -27.63 -1.11 -6.90
N CYS A 110 -26.57 -0.71 -7.59
CA CYS A 110 -25.88 -1.57 -8.54
C CYS A 110 -24.88 -2.55 -7.90
N ILE A 111 -24.46 -2.32 -6.64
CA ILE A 111 -23.54 -3.25 -5.92
C ILE A 111 -24.30 -4.49 -5.45
N SER A 112 -25.57 -4.39 -5.16
CA SER A 112 -26.41 -5.53 -4.72
C SER A 112 -26.68 -6.55 -5.83
N LEU A 113 -26.41 -6.20 -7.10
CA LEU A 113 -26.60 -7.11 -8.22
C LEU A 113 -25.44 -8.10 -8.39
N SER A 114 -24.22 -7.76 -7.95
CA SER A 114 -23.09 -8.68 -7.96
C SER A 114 -23.29 -9.86 -7.00
N ASP A 115 -24.07 -9.65 -5.93
CA ASP A 115 -24.41 -10.70 -4.97
C ASP A 115 -25.52 -11.63 -5.49
N SER A 116 -26.28 -11.19 -6.50
CA SER A 116 -27.39 -11.96 -7.09
C SER A 116 -26.96 -12.91 -8.22
N ILE A 117 -25.74 -12.77 -8.72
CA ILE A 117 -25.19 -13.63 -9.79
C ILE A 117 -24.24 -14.69 -9.18
N GLY A 118 -24.69 -15.31 -8.13
CA GLY A 118 -24.28 -16.63 -7.69
C GLY A 118 -22.85 -16.80 -7.21
N LEU A 119 -22.59 -16.34 -6.01
CA LEU A 119 -21.60 -16.95 -5.13
C LEU A 119 -22.25 -17.14 -3.76
N THR A 120 -22.89 -18.29 -3.61
CA THR A 120 -23.50 -18.77 -2.38
C THR A 120 -22.46 -19.02 -1.31
N GLN A 121 -22.55 -18.32 -0.19
CA GLN A 121 -22.36 -18.97 1.11
C GLN A 121 -23.38 -18.41 2.09
N THR A 122 -24.28 -19.33 2.50
CA THR A 122 -25.19 -19.33 3.65
C THR A 122 -25.96 -18.06 4.00
N VAL A 123 -27.17 -17.97 3.48
CA VAL A 123 -28.27 -17.25 4.12
C VAL A 123 -29.43 -18.24 4.29
N THR A 124 -29.95 -18.33 5.51
CA THR A 124 -31.11 -19.12 5.89
C THR A 124 -32.31 -18.82 5.02
N GLU A 125 -32.95 -19.88 4.55
CA GLU A 125 -34.08 -19.90 3.62
C GLU A 125 -35.24 -18.98 4.04
N LYS A 126 -35.59 -18.05 3.12
CA LYS A 126 -36.98 -17.67 2.94
C LYS A 126 -37.31 -17.85 1.46
N LYS A 127 -38.15 -18.85 1.21
CA LYS A 127 -38.59 -19.35 -0.08
C LYS A 127 -39.21 -18.24 -0.94
N ILE A 128 -38.56 -17.88 -2.03
CA ILE A 128 -39.16 -17.14 -3.13
C ILE A 128 -38.91 -17.99 -4.38
N GLU A 129 -40.00 -18.49 -4.98
CA GLU A 129 -39.91 -19.30 -6.19
C GLU A 129 -39.36 -18.50 -7.39
N PRO A 130 -38.36 -19.01 -8.11
CA PRO A 130 -37.87 -18.35 -9.31
C PRO A 130 -38.67 -18.81 -10.53
N SER A 131 -39.28 -17.88 -11.21
CA SER A 131 -39.97 -18.10 -12.49
C SER A 131 -39.02 -17.99 -13.69
N LEU A 132 -37.96 -18.81 -13.74
CA LEU A 132 -37.09 -18.99 -14.91
C LEU A 132 -36.75 -20.46 -15.06
N PRO A 133 -36.80 -21.03 -16.27
CA PRO A 133 -36.58 -22.45 -16.45
C PRO A 133 -35.10 -22.81 -16.22
N GLU A 134 -34.89 -23.80 -15.37
CA GLU A 134 -33.58 -24.39 -14.95
C GLU A 134 -32.60 -24.72 -16.10
N LYS A 135 -33.11 -24.93 -17.30
CA LYS A 135 -32.31 -25.23 -18.50
C LYS A 135 -31.43 -24.07 -18.97
N SER A 136 -31.83 -22.81 -18.70
CA SER A 136 -31.03 -21.64 -19.12
C SER A 136 -29.82 -21.41 -18.24
N LEU A 137 -29.91 -21.73 -16.95
CA LEU A 137 -28.80 -21.57 -16.01
C LEU A 137 -27.72 -22.66 -16.21
N ALA A 138 -28.15 -23.90 -16.48
CA ALA A 138 -27.25 -25.02 -16.75
C ALA A 138 -26.45 -24.81 -18.04
N THR A 139 -27.03 -24.22 -19.06
CA THR A 139 -26.35 -23.89 -20.32
C THR A 139 -25.33 -22.75 -20.11
N LEU A 140 -25.64 -21.79 -19.27
CA LEU A 140 -24.74 -20.70 -18.92
C LEU A 140 -23.52 -21.19 -18.13
N MET A 141 -23.73 -22.10 -17.18
CA MET A 141 -22.66 -22.70 -16.36
C MET A 141 -21.79 -23.67 -17.17
N GLY A 142 -22.30 -24.24 -18.25
CA GLY A 142 -21.55 -25.12 -19.14
C GLY A 142 -20.47 -24.45 -20.00
N PHE A 143 -20.55 -23.13 -20.20
CA PHE A 143 -19.56 -22.34 -20.92
C PHE A 143 -18.52 -21.66 -20.02
N ILE A 144 -18.77 -21.58 -18.72
CA ILE A 144 -17.79 -21.12 -17.75
C ILE A 144 -17.01 -22.35 -17.28
N LYS A 145 -15.95 -22.73 -18.02
CA LYS A 145 -14.94 -23.59 -17.41
C LYS A 145 -14.50 -22.90 -16.12
N PRO A 146 -14.61 -23.54 -14.94
CA PRO A 146 -14.10 -22.96 -13.72
C PRO A 146 -12.63 -22.61 -13.98
N SER A 147 -12.27 -21.35 -13.80
CA SER A 147 -10.86 -20.97 -13.75
C SER A 147 -10.17 -21.90 -12.76
N PRO A 148 -8.99 -22.44 -13.05
CA PRO A 148 -8.25 -23.15 -12.04
C PRO A 148 -8.19 -22.26 -10.80
N PRO A 149 -8.39 -22.81 -9.59
CA PRO A 149 -8.25 -22.03 -8.38
C PRO A 149 -6.89 -21.34 -8.43
N PRO A 150 -6.78 -20.10 -7.89
CA PRO A 150 -5.48 -19.48 -7.69
C PRO A 150 -4.58 -20.52 -7.02
N PRO A 151 -3.27 -20.58 -7.36
CA PRO A 151 -2.38 -21.55 -6.78
C PRO A 151 -2.63 -21.57 -5.27
N GLN A 152 -3.06 -22.72 -4.76
CA GLN A 152 -3.20 -22.91 -3.32
C GLN A 152 -1.79 -22.76 -2.79
N VAL A 153 -1.56 -21.67 -2.05
CA VAL A 153 -0.41 -21.60 -1.16
C VAL A 153 -0.64 -22.76 -0.20
N GLU A 154 0.22 -23.78 -0.22
CA GLU A 154 0.21 -24.81 0.81
C GLU A 154 0.38 -24.07 2.14
N GLU A 155 -0.74 -23.95 2.87
CA GLU A 155 -0.74 -23.30 4.16
C GLU A 155 0.06 -24.17 5.11
N ASP A 156 1.19 -23.64 5.59
CA ASP A 156 1.79 -24.19 6.80
C ASP A 156 0.70 -24.13 7.90
N PRO A 157 0.30 -25.27 8.50
CA PRO A 157 -0.84 -25.33 9.41
C PRO A 157 -0.74 -24.43 10.64
N LYS A 158 0.39 -23.74 10.81
CA LYS A 158 0.63 -22.77 11.90
C LYS A 158 0.46 -21.30 11.49
N ILE A 159 0.23 -21.00 10.21
CA ILE A 159 0.09 -19.63 9.71
C ILE A 159 -1.36 -19.39 9.29
N THR A 160 -2.10 -18.62 10.06
CA THR A 160 -3.45 -18.18 9.71
C THR A 160 -3.38 -16.83 9.00
N LEU A 161 -3.68 -16.82 7.70
CA LEU A 161 -3.88 -15.58 6.96
C LEU A 161 -5.20 -14.92 7.37
N PRO A 162 -5.28 -13.59 7.36
CA PRO A 162 -6.55 -12.88 7.55
C PRO A 162 -7.58 -13.31 6.51
N PRO A 163 -8.89 -13.26 6.82
CA PRO A 163 -9.94 -13.55 5.85
C PRO A 163 -9.88 -12.57 4.67
N ALA A 164 -10.23 -13.04 3.48
CA ALA A 164 -10.28 -12.21 2.27
C ALA A 164 -11.25 -11.03 2.46
N ALA A 165 -10.89 -9.87 1.92
CA ALA A 165 -11.77 -8.72 1.87
C ALA A 165 -13.03 -9.04 1.03
N PRO A 166 -14.19 -8.40 1.28
CA PRO A 166 -15.37 -8.50 0.43
C PRO A 166 -15.02 -8.23 -1.04
N PHE A 167 -15.70 -8.91 -1.97
CA PHE A 167 -15.41 -8.76 -3.40
C PHE A 167 -15.50 -7.30 -3.84
N GLY A 168 -14.53 -6.84 -4.60
CA GLY A 168 -14.39 -5.45 -5.04
C GLY A 168 -13.53 -4.60 -4.10
N GLN A 169 -13.43 -4.93 -2.82
CA GLN A 169 -12.63 -4.20 -1.85
C GLN A 169 -11.17 -4.69 -1.81
N ILE A 170 -10.28 -3.80 -1.39
CA ILE A 170 -8.87 -4.10 -1.15
C ILE A 170 -8.68 -4.43 0.34
N HIS A 171 -7.99 -5.54 0.60
CA HIS A 171 -7.68 -5.98 1.96
C HIS A 171 -6.81 -4.95 2.70
N GLU A 172 -7.07 -4.72 4.00
CA GLU A 172 -6.38 -3.69 4.78
C GLU A 172 -4.84 -3.88 4.81
N GLN A 173 -4.35 -5.11 4.85
CA GLN A 173 -2.91 -5.37 4.76
C GLN A 173 -2.32 -4.99 3.39
N ALA A 174 -3.08 -5.15 2.32
CA ALA A 174 -2.65 -4.79 0.98
C ALA A 174 -2.61 -3.27 0.75
N LYS A 175 -3.43 -2.51 1.49
CA LYS A 175 -3.38 -1.03 1.47
C LYS A 175 -2.09 -0.47 2.07
N LEU A 176 -1.39 -1.24 2.86
CA LEU A 176 -0.11 -0.86 3.45
C LEU A 176 1.07 -1.06 2.49
N ALA A 177 0.91 -1.95 1.50
CA ALA A 177 1.94 -2.25 0.52
C ALA A 177 2.04 -1.17 -0.57
N SER A 178 3.24 -0.90 -1.03
CA SER A 178 3.53 0.02 -2.14
C SER A 178 3.92 -0.79 -3.38
N VAL A 179 2.92 -1.33 -4.09
CA VAL A 179 3.12 -2.17 -5.28
C VAL A 179 2.96 -1.31 -6.54
N PRO A 180 4.05 -0.93 -7.23
CA PRO A 180 3.94 -0.17 -8.46
C PRO A 180 3.52 -1.06 -9.63
N ILE A 181 2.72 -0.48 -10.55
CA ILE A 181 2.39 -1.04 -11.85
C ILE A 181 2.92 -0.06 -12.88
N LEU A 182 3.90 -0.47 -13.66
CA LEU A 182 4.50 0.36 -14.71
C LEU A 182 3.74 0.16 -16.02
N MET A 183 3.22 1.24 -16.57
CA MET A 183 2.43 1.25 -17.79
C MET A 183 3.28 1.72 -18.98
N TYR A 184 3.29 0.92 -20.02
CA TYR A 184 3.93 1.21 -21.31
C TYR A 184 2.89 1.13 -22.43
N HIS A 185 3.18 1.80 -23.56
CA HIS A 185 2.42 1.72 -24.79
C HIS A 185 3.31 1.18 -25.92
N ASP A 186 3.57 1.95 -26.96
CA ASP A 186 4.36 1.46 -28.10
C ASP A 186 5.86 1.43 -27.82
N ILE A 187 6.51 0.36 -28.27
CA ILE A 187 7.96 0.22 -28.27
C ILE A 187 8.43 0.29 -29.72
N VAL A 188 9.13 1.35 -30.05
CA VAL A 188 9.53 1.71 -31.41
C VAL A 188 11.01 2.11 -31.48
N ALA A 189 11.65 1.83 -32.63
CA ALA A 189 13.04 2.21 -32.83
C ALA A 189 13.26 3.74 -32.84
N GLN A 190 12.24 4.50 -33.26
CA GLN A 190 12.25 5.97 -33.27
C GLN A 190 10.94 6.48 -32.69
N LYS A 191 11.03 7.29 -31.63
CA LYS A 191 9.86 7.87 -30.96
C LYS A 191 9.18 8.92 -31.83
N GLU A 192 7.85 8.84 -31.90
CA GLU A 192 7.01 9.80 -32.60
C GLU A 192 6.16 10.63 -31.64
N VAL A 193 5.82 10.06 -30.47
CA VAL A 193 4.97 10.69 -29.45
C VAL A 193 5.58 10.51 -28.06
N PHE A 194 5.08 11.27 -27.09
CA PHE A 194 5.64 11.34 -25.73
C PHE A 194 5.60 10.01 -24.94
N PHE A 195 4.67 9.13 -25.27
CA PHE A 195 4.51 7.82 -24.58
C PHE A 195 5.30 6.69 -25.27
N ASP A 196 5.94 6.94 -26.39
CA ASP A 196 6.81 5.97 -27.05
C ASP A 196 8.08 5.70 -26.24
N VAL A 197 8.51 4.46 -26.23
CA VAL A 197 9.74 4.00 -25.59
C VAL A 197 10.57 3.24 -26.62
N THR A 198 11.89 3.36 -26.58
CA THR A 198 12.74 2.53 -27.46
C THR A 198 13.01 1.16 -26.82
N PRO A 199 13.40 0.15 -27.61
CA PRO A 199 13.81 -1.16 -27.07
C PRO A 199 14.94 -1.03 -26.04
N GLU A 200 15.89 -0.12 -26.26
CA GLU A 200 17.01 0.14 -25.35
C GLU A 200 16.54 0.75 -24.02
N GLU A 201 15.57 1.66 -24.08
CA GLU A 201 14.98 2.27 -22.88
C GLU A 201 14.20 1.23 -22.07
N VAL A 202 13.38 0.37 -22.69
CA VAL A 202 12.69 -0.73 -21.99
C VAL A 202 13.71 -1.66 -21.35
N GLU A 203 14.77 -2.05 -22.07
CA GLU A 203 15.80 -2.90 -21.48
C GLU A 203 16.57 -2.18 -20.36
N ALA A 204 16.80 -0.87 -20.45
CA ALA A 204 17.38 -0.09 -19.37
C ALA A 204 16.49 -0.10 -18.13
N HIS A 205 15.15 0.02 -18.29
CA HIS A 205 14.19 -0.12 -17.19
C HIS A 205 14.25 -1.52 -16.57
N PHE A 206 14.35 -2.59 -17.36
CA PHE A 206 14.48 -3.96 -16.84
C PHE A 206 15.79 -4.17 -16.08
N LYS A 207 16.89 -3.60 -16.58
CA LYS A 207 18.18 -3.56 -15.86
C LYS A 207 18.07 -2.79 -14.53
N ARG A 208 17.34 -1.65 -14.55
CA ARG A 208 17.09 -0.86 -13.33
C ARG A 208 16.29 -1.64 -12.30
N ILE A 209 15.19 -2.30 -12.71
CA ILE A 209 14.38 -3.18 -11.85
C ILE A 209 15.27 -4.27 -11.23
N LYS A 210 16.13 -4.91 -12.03
CA LYS A 210 17.08 -5.93 -11.55
C LYS A 210 18.10 -5.38 -10.55
N ALA A 211 18.68 -4.21 -10.84
CA ALA A 211 19.68 -3.57 -10.00
C ALA A 211 19.12 -3.15 -8.62
N GLU A 212 17.84 -2.76 -8.58
CA GLU A 212 17.13 -2.43 -7.34
C GLU A 212 16.67 -3.68 -6.54
N GLY A 213 16.95 -4.88 -7.04
CA GLY A 213 16.49 -6.12 -6.41
C GLY A 213 14.97 -6.29 -6.42
N MET A 214 14.29 -5.68 -7.38
CA MET A 214 12.84 -5.80 -7.50
C MET A 214 12.45 -7.16 -8.10
N THR A 215 11.26 -7.61 -7.73
CA THR A 215 10.69 -8.86 -8.22
C THR A 215 9.45 -8.56 -9.08
N PRO A 216 9.52 -8.71 -10.41
CA PRO A 216 8.34 -8.62 -11.24
C PRO A 216 7.34 -9.73 -10.90
N ILE A 217 6.06 -9.36 -10.78
CA ILE A 217 4.95 -10.24 -10.43
C ILE A 217 3.90 -10.26 -11.55
N ASN A 218 3.11 -11.32 -11.61
CA ASN A 218 1.97 -11.40 -12.51
C ASN A 218 0.70 -10.78 -11.87
N PRO A 219 -0.33 -10.45 -12.65
CA PRO A 219 -1.54 -9.85 -12.11
C PRO A 219 -2.36 -10.78 -11.21
N ASP A 220 -2.20 -12.12 -11.30
CA ASP A 220 -2.86 -13.05 -10.38
C ASP A 220 -2.27 -12.94 -8.96
N ALA A 221 -0.96 -12.81 -8.83
CA ALA A 221 -0.29 -12.58 -7.56
C ALA A 221 -0.72 -11.23 -6.96
N LEU A 222 -0.80 -10.18 -7.79
CA LEU A 222 -1.31 -8.89 -7.35
C LEU A 222 -2.77 -8.98 -6.86
N LEU A 223 -3.64 -9.65 -7.62
CA LEU A 223 -5.05 -9.84 -7.24
C LEU A 223 -5.18 -10.62 -5.93
N ALA A 224 -4.41 -11.70 -5.77
CA ALA A 224 -4.38 -12.46 -4.52
C ALA A 224 -3.99 -11.58 -3.34
N HIS A 225 -2.92 -10.80 -3.49
CA HIS A 225 -2.47 -9.83 -2.47
C HIS A 225 -3.56 -8.80 -2.14
N LEU A 226 -4.12 -8.14 -3.15
CA LEU A 226 -5.12 -7.10 -2.96
C LEU A 226 -6.39 -7.63 -2.28
N ARG A 227 -6.75 -8.90 -2.50
CA ARG A 227 -7.93 -9.52 -1.90
C ARG A 227 -7.72 -10.11 -0.52
N THR A 228 -6.56 -10.67 -0.25
CA THR A 228 -6.33 -11.48 0.96
C THR A 228 -5.24 -10.95 1.87
N GLY A 229 -4.49 -9.94 1.42
CA GLY A 229 -3.31 -9.46 2.15
C GLY A 229 -2.14 -10.45 2.15
N VAL A 230 -2.18 -11.52 1.32
CA VAL A 230 -1.05 -12.45 1.20
C VAL A 230 0.21 -11.68 0.81
N PRO A 231 1.34 -11.95 1.47
CA PRO A 231 2.57 -11.21 1.20
C PRO A 231 3.05 -11.39 -0.24
N LEU A 232 3.54 -10.31 -0.81
CA LEU A 232 4.27 -10.33 -2.08
C LEU A 232 5.79 -10.44 -1.82
N PRO A 233 6.58 -10.82 -2.83
CA PRO A 233 8.03 -10.70 -2.75
C PRO A 233 8.45 -9.29 -2.34
N ASN A 234 9.64 -9.16 -1.79
CA ASN A 234 10.19 -7.84 -1.49
C ASN A 234 10.34 -7.02 -2.77
N LYS A 235 10.01 -5.71 -2.70
CA LYS A 235 10.03 -4.78 -3.83
C LYS A 235 9.34 -5.35 -5.10
N PRO A 236 8.04 -5.70 -5.04
CA PRO A 236 7.33 -6.22 -6.21
C PRO A 236 7.11 -5.11 -7.25
N VAL A 237 6.98 -5.50 -8.52
CA VAL A 237 6.55 -4.61 -9.61
C VAL A 237 5.72 -5.39 -10.62
N LEU A 238 4.63 -4.81 -11.12
CA LEU A 238 3.88 -5.34 -12.24
C LEU A 238 4.21 -4.54 -13.50
N LEU A 239 4.52 -5.23 -14.61
CA LEU A 239 4.73 -4.62 -15.91
C LEU A 239 3.44 -4.71 -16.73
N SER A 240 2.99 -3.61 -17.32
CA SER A 240 1.78 -3.56 -18.14
C SER A 240 2.03 -2.84 -19.46
N PHE A 241 1.54 -3.42 -20.55
CA PHE A 241 1.70 -2.93 -21.90
C PHE A 241 0.32 -2.80 -22.57
N ASP A 242 -0.05 -1.59 -22.94
CA ASP A 242 -1.40 -1.31 -23.43
C ASP A 242 -1.46 -1.24 -24.95
N ASP A 243 -2.65 -1.39 -25.53
CA ASP A 243 -3.04 -1.26 -26.94
C ASP A 243 -2.71 -2.40 -27.90
N GLY A 244 -1.81 -3.33 -27.59
CA GLY A 244 -1.46 -4.41 -28.52
C GLY A 244 -0.60 -3.97 -29.70
N TYR A 245 0.35 -3.08 -29.51
CA TYR A 245 1.32 -2.64 -30.52
C TYR A 245 2.25 -3.76 -30.97
N GLY A 246 2.72 -3.70 -32.23
CA GLY A 246 3.65 -4.67 -32.81
C GLY A 246 4.99 -4.77 -32.06
N GLY A 247 5.45 -3.68 -31.48
CA GLY A 247 6.64 -3.64 -30.63
C GLY A 247 6.55 -4.54 -29.39
N HIS A 248 5.34 -4.89 -28.93
CA HIS A 248 5.16 -5.82 -27.83
C HIS A 248 5.67 -7.22 -28.16
N TYR A 249 5.36 -7.74 -29.35
CA TYR A 249 5.88 -9.02 -29.79
C TYR A 249 7.35 -8.92 -30.23
N GLN A 250 7.67 -7.88 -30.99
CA GLN A 250 8.98 -7.75 -31.61
C GLN A 250 10.11 -7.51 -30.60
N TYR A 251 9.88 -6.67 -29.58
CA TYR A 251 10.91 -6.21 -28.65
C TYR A 251 10.66 -6.63 -27.21
N VAL A 252 9.42 -6.47 -26.70
CA VAL A 252 9.12 -6.74 -25.29
C VAL A 252 9.14 -8.21 -24.98
N TYR A 253 8.43 -9.04 -25.76
CA TYR A 253 8.29 -10.47 -25.49
C TYR A 253 9.65 -11.21 -25.42
N PRO A 254 10.63 -10.98 -26.32
CA PRO A 254 11.98 -11.53 -26.16
C PRO A 254 12.68 -11.04 -24.89
N LEU A 255 12.48 -9.79 -24.48
CA LEU A 255 13.06 -9.25 -23.24
C LEU A 255 12.44 -9.91 -22.01
N LEU A 256 11.12 -10.15 -21.97
CA LEU A 256 10.47 -10.87 -20.89
C LEU A 256 11.11 -12.26 -20.69
N LYS A 257 11.31 -13.01 -21.78
CA LYS A 257 11.99 -14.31 -21.72
C LYS A 257 13.44 -14.20 -21.25
N LYS A 258 14.19 -13.20 -21.73
CA LYS A 258 15.58 -12.95 -21.34
C LYS A 258 15.74 -12.68 -19.85
N TYR A 259 14.82 -11.91 -19.26
CA TYR A 259 14.88 -11.50 -17.85
C TYR A 259 14.03 -12.40 -16.94
N ASN A 260 13.23 -13.29 -17.49
CA ASN A 260 12.20 -14.09 -16.79
C ASN A 260 11.21 -13.20 -16.04
N TYR A 261 10.69 -12.17 -16.70
CA TYR A 261 9.78 -11.19 -16.12
C TYR A 261 8.36 -11.40 -16.62
N PRO A 262 7.36 -11.60 -15.74
CA PRO A 262 5.96 -11.61 -16.15
C PRO A 262 5.45 -10.22 -16.48
N ALA A 263 4.47 -10.15 -17.40
CA ALA A 263 3.82 -8.91 -17.77
C ALA A 263 2.36 -9.13 -18.17
N VAL A 264 1.56 -8.05 -18.13
CA VAL A 264 0.19 -8.02 -18.63
C VAL A 264 0.12 -7.17 -19.90
N PHE A 265 -0.59 -7.67 -20.92
CA PHE A 265 -0.84 -7.00 -22.19
C PHE A 265 -2.33 -6.72 -22.34
N SER A 266 -2.70 -5.45 -22.39
CA SER A 266 -4.08 -4.98 -22.55
C SER A 266 -4.39 -4.78 -24.02
N ILE A 267 -5.29 -5.59 -24.56
CA ILE A 267 -5.52 -5.70 -26.01
C ILE A 267 -6.88 -5.12 -26.37
N TYR A 268 -6.93 -4.14 -27.29
CA TYR A 268 -8.17 -3.77 -27.93
C TYR A 268 -8.28 -4.37 -29.34
N LEU A 269 -9.48 -4.90 -29.67
CA LEU A 269 -9.63 -5.80 -30.83
C LEU A 269 -9.37 -5.11 -32.17
N LYS A 270 -9.84 -3.88 -32.33
CA LYS A 270 -9.72 -3.15 -33.58
C LYS A 270 -8.26 -2.88 -34.00
N LYS A 271 -7.32 -2.88 -33.03
CA LYS A 271 -5.89 -2.79 -33.29
C LYS A 271 -5.38 -4.02 -34.06
N LEU A 272 -5.84 -5.20 -33.66
CA LEU A 272 -5.44 -6.47 -34.27
C LEU A 272 -5.88 -6.61 -35.75
N GLU A 273 -6.84 -5.79 -36.20
CA GLU A 273 -7.23 -5.75 -37.62
C GLU A 273 -6.14 -5.13 -38.54
N GLY A 274 -5.08 -4.56 -37.96
CA GLY A 274 -3.95 -3.99 -38.72
C GLY A 274 -4.27 -2.73 -39.53
N LYS A 275 -5.40 -2.08 -39.27
CA LYS A 275 -5.88 -0.87 -40.00
C LYS A 275 -5.38 0.45 -39.40
N THR A 276 -4.47 0.41 -38.44
CA THR A 276 -3.88 1.59 -37.80
C THR A 276 -2.54 1.95 -38.47
N LYS A 277 -2.12 3.22 -38.32
CA LYS A 277 -0.81 3.68 -38.86
C LYS A 277 0.38 2.94 -38.27
N ARG A 278 0.27 2.49 -37.02
CA ARG A 278 1.31 1.76 -36.30
C ARG A 278 1.06 0.27 -36.38
N THR A 279 2.12 -0.52 -36.38
CA THR A 279 2.02 -1.96 -36.37
C THR A 279 1.31 -2.48 -35.13
N SER A 280 0.66 -3.61 -35.23
CA SER A 280 0.00 -4.31 -34.15
C SER A 280 0.48 -5.76 -34.06
N VAL A 281 0.32 -6.39 -32.92
CA VAL A 281 0.44 -7.86 -32.82
C VAL A 281 -0.64 -8.51 -33.68
N THR A 282 -0.31 -9.65 -34.29
CA THR A 282 -1.31 -10.47 -35.01
C THR A 282 -1.98 -11.45 -34.04
N TRP A 283 -3.08 -12.08 -34.49
CA TRP A 283 -3.74 -13.12 -33.69
C TRP A 283 -2.83 -14.33 -33.43
N GLU A 284 -1.99 -14.71 -34.39
CA GLU A 284 -1.02 -15.79 -34.26
C GLU A 284 0.04 -15.45 -33.22
N GLN A 285 0.59 -14.24 -33.26
CA GLN A 285 1.55 -13.74 -32.30
C GLN A 285 0.94 -13.65 -30.90
N LEU A 286 -0.29 -13.13 -30.79
CA LEU A 286 -0.99 -13.03 -29.53
C LEU A 286 -1.28 -14.40 -28.92
N LYS A 287 -1.61 -15.39 -29.77
CA LYS A 287 -1.81 -16.78 -29.35
C LYS A 287 -0.51 -17.42 -28.87
N GLU A 288 0.61 -17.18 -29.55
CA GLU A 288 1.93 -17.62 -29.09
C GLU A 288 2.27 -16.99 -27.73
N MET A 289 2.14 -15.67 -27.62
CA MET A 289 2.40 -14.95 -26.37
C MET A 289 1.52 -15.47 -25.21
N SER A 290 0.22 -15.68 -25.46
CA SER A 290 -0.72 -16.13 -24.44
C SER A 290 -0.49 -17.54 -23.92
N ALA A 291 0.27 -18.36 -24.63
CA ALA A 291 0.69 -19.70 -24.20
C ALA A 291 1.93 -19.66 -23.28
N ASP A 292 2.64 -18.54 -23.19
CA ASP A 292 3.80 -18.36 -22.34
C ASP A 292 3.35 -17.96 -20.91
N PRO A 293 3.80 -18.64 -19.85
CA PRO A 293 3.44 -18.33 -18.47
C PRO A 293 3.87 -16.94 -18.01
N LEU A 294 4.80 -16.28 -18.71
CA LEU A 294 5.18 -14.91 -18.45
C LEU A 294 4.17 -13.87 -18.96
N VAL A 295 3.21 -14.29 -19.79
CA VAL A 295 2.28 -13.36 -20.43
C VAL A 295 0.87 -13.54 -19.91
N THR A 296 0.27 -12.46 -19.47
CA THR A 296 -1.16 -12.39 -19.16
C THR A 296 -1.84 -11.45 -20.14
N ILE A 297 -2.94 -11.88 -20.76
CA ILE A 297 -3.74 -11.03 -21.63
C ILE A 297 -4.88 -10.40 -20.83
N ALA A 298 -5.04 -9.10 -20.97
CA ALA A 298 -6.15 -8.31 -20.45
C ALA A 298 -6.96 -7.70 -21.60
N SER A 299 -8.22 -7.44 -21.37
CA SER A 299 -9.09 -6.76 -22.33
C SER A 299 -8.89 -5.24 -22.25
N HIS A 300 -8.94 -4.57 -23.41
CA HIS A 300 -8.86 -3.11 -23.52
C HIS A 300 -9.94 -2.57 -24.47
N THR A 301 -11.11 -3.17 -24.46
CA THR A 301 -12.28 -2.86 -25.30
C THR A 301 -12.15 -3.33 -26.77
N VAL A 302 -13.24 -3.15 -27.52
CA VAL A 302 -13.26 -3.48 -28.97
C VAL A 302 -12.57 -2.39 -29.78
N THR A 303 -12.94 -1.11 -29.56
CA THR A 303 -12.58 0.01 -30.44
C THR A 303 -11.66 1.04 -29.80
N HIS A 304 -11.36 0.93 -28.50
CA HIS A 304 -10.63 1.93 -27.72
C HIS A 304 -11.30 3.31 -27.74
N PRO A 305 -12.55 3.43 -27.21
CA PRO A 305 -13.26 4.72 -27.20
C PRO A 305 -12.50 5.74 -26.34
N LYS A 306 -12.51 7.00 -26.76
CA LYS A 306 -11.86 8.09 -26.02
C LYS A 306 -12.45 8.33 -24.63
N ASP A 307 -13.71 7.97 -24.42
CA ASP A 307 -14.38 8.15 -23.13
C ASP A 307 -15.56 7.17 -23.00
N LEU A 308 -15.36 6.11 -22.22
CA LEU A 308 -16.39 5.10 -21.96
C LEU A 308 -17.64 5.66 -21.25
N ARG A 309 -17.49 6.75 -20.49
CA ARG A 309 -18.59 7.39 -19.74
C ARG A 309 -19.66 8.00 -20.66
N LEU A 310 -19.29 8.33 -21.89
CA LEU A 310 -20.16 8.95 -22.88
C LEU A 310 -20.93 7.93 -23.71
N LEU A 311 -20.59 6.65 -23.64
CA LEU A 311 -21.24 5.59 -24.40
C LEU A 311 -22.61 5.24 -23.80
N THR A 312 -23.52 4.79 -24.66
CA THR A 312 -24.78 4.18 -24.23
C THR A 312 -24.51 2.82 -23.58
N ASP A 313 -25.52 2.25 -22.90
CA ASP A 313 -25.39 0.93 -22.28
C ASP A 313 -25.18 -0.16 -23.32
N ASP A 314 -25.79 -0.07 -24.51
CA ASP A 314 -25.59 -1.02 -25.61
C ASP A 314 -24.16 -0.97 -26.15
N GLU A 315 -23.59 0.22 -26.27
CA GLU A 315 -22.20 0.41 -26.67
C GLU A 315 -21.22 -0.08 -25.60
N LEU A 316 -21.49 0.19 -24.32
CA LEU A 316 -20.68 -0.34 -23.22
C LEU A 316 -20.67 -1.88 -23.19
N GLY A 317 -21.83 -2.50 -23.40
CA GLY A 317 -21.93 -3.96 -23.51
C GLY A 317 -21.04 -4.52 -24.63
N LYS A 318 -21.04 -3.88 -25.79
CA LYS A 318 -20.14 -4.26 -26.89
C LYS A 318 -18.67 -4.05 -26.54
N GLU A 319 -18.32 -2.88 -26.05
CA GLU A 319 -16.93 -2.57 -25.74
C GLU A 319 -16.34 -3.44 -24.62
N ILE A 320 -17.10 -3.80 -23.61
CA ILE A 320 -16.60 -4.45 -22.40
C ILE A 320 -16.86 -5.96 -22.39
N ILE A 321 -18.06 -6.42 -22.79
CA ILE A 321 -18.42 -7.84 -22.74
C ILE A 321 -17.96 -8.56 -24.00
N GLU A 322 -18.24 -8.00 -25.19
CA GLU A 322 -17.92 -8.65 -26.46
C GLU A 322 -16.42 -8.84 -26.63
N THR A 323 -15.60 -7.83 -26.25
CA THR A 323 -14.14 -7.95 -26.30
C THR A 323 -13.63 -9.12 -25.49
N LYS A 324 -14.18 -9.36 -24.29
CA LYS A 324 -13.83 -10.49 -23.44
C LYS A 324 -14.12 -11.81 -24.14
N HIS A 325 -15.32 -11.99 -24.68
CA HIS A 325 -15.73 -13.21 -25.36
C HIS A 325 -14.88 -13.52 -26.59
N ILE A 326 -14.61 -12.51 -27.41
CA ILE A 326 -13.77 -12.68 -28.60
C ILE A 326 -12.35 -13.09 -28.22
N LEU A 327 -11.75 -12.45 -27.22
CA LEU A 327 -10.41 -12.82 -26.76
C LEU A 327 -10.40 -14.24 -26.19
N GLU A 328 -11.38 -14.61 -25.38
CA GLU A 328 -11.52 -15.95 -24.79
C GLU A 328 -11.71 -17.02 -25.88
N GLU A 329 -12.58 -16.77 -26.86
CA GLU A 329 -12.81 -17.67 -27.99
C GLU A 329 -11.56 -17.86 -28.84
N LYS A 330 -10.88 -16.79 -29.22
CA LYS A 330 -9.71 -16.82 -30.11
C LYS A 330 -8.48 -17.42 -29.46
N LEU A 331 -8.26 -17.14 -28.18
CA LEU A 331 -7.05 -17.55 -27.45
C LEU A 331 -7.24 -18.88 -26.68
N GLY A 332 -8.47 -19.25 -26.35
CA GLY A 332 -8.77 -20.45 -25.55
C GLY A 332 -8.37 -20.33 -24.07
N ILE A 333 -8.19 -19.12 -23.56
CA ILE A 333 -7.82 -18.82 -22.19
C ILE A 333 -8.83 -17.87 -21.53
N PRO A 334 -9.02 -17.89 -20.21
CA PRO A 334 -9.90 -16.95 -19.53
C PRO A 334 -9.28 -15.54 -19.48
N ILE A 335 -10.05 -14.52 -19.83
CA ILE A 335 -9.67 -13.11 -19.73
C ILE A 335 -10.23 -12.53 -18.43
N ARG A 336 -9.38 -12.35 -17.43
CA ARG A 336 -9.76 -11.97 -16.06
C ARG A 336 -9.60 -10.49 -15.77
N TYR A 337 -8.84 -9.76 -16.57
CA TYR A 337 -8.42 -8.39 -16.30
C TYR A 337 -8.90 -7.46 -17.40
N PHE A 338 -9.19 -6.23 -17.00
CA PHE A 338 -9.66 -5.17 -17.88
C PHE A 338 -8.80 -3.91 -17.70
N THR A 339 -8.62 -3.14 -18.76
CA THR A 339 -7.96 -1.84 -18.70
C THR A 339 -8.88 -0.80 -19.33
N TYR A 340 -9.14 0.29 -18.63
CA TYR A 340 -9.98 1.37 -19.14
C TYR A 340 -9.22 2.21 -20.17
N PRO A 341 -9.71 2.34 -21.42
CA PRO A 341 -9.14 3.29 -22.39
C PRO A 341 -9.05 4.69 -21.81
N GLU A 342 -7.92 5.37 -22.02
CA GLU A 342 -7.67 6.73 -21.52
C GLU A 342 -7.88 6.89 -20.00
N GLY A 343 -8.02 5.80 -19.26
CA GLY A 343 -8.33 5.81 -17.84
C GLY A 343 -9.67 6.46 -17.46
N LYS A 344 -10.59 6.61 -18.43
CA LYS A 344 -11.87 7.33 -18.25
C LYS A 344 -13.01 6.37 -17.96
N PHE A 345 -13.41 6.32 -16.70
CA PHE A 345 -14.52 5.49 -16.21
C PHE A 345 -15.27 6.20 -15.08
N ASP A 346 -16.47 5.71 -14.80
CA ASP A 346 -17.33 6.10 -13.67
C ASP A 346 -17.91 4.85 -12.99
N ALA A 347 -18.80 5.01 -12.02
CA ALA A 347 -19.45 3.91 -11.33
C ALA A 347 -20.25 3.00 -12.29
N ARG A 348 -20.89 3.56 -13.31
CA ARG A 348 -21.64 2.82 -14.32
C ARG A 348 -20.71 1.94 -15.17
N VAL A 349 -19.63 2.49 -15.67
CA VAL A 349 -18.63 1.74 -16.46
C VAL A 349 -18.01 0.61 -15.62
N LYS A 350 -17.71 0.85 -14.33
CA LYS A 350 -17.23 -0.19 -13.40
C LYS A 350 -18.24 -1.33 -13.26
N GLN A 351 -19.54 -1.03 -13.16
CA GLN A 351 -20.58 -2.06 -13.07
C GLN A 351 -20.62 -2.96 -14.31
N TRP A 352 -20.39 -2.42 -15.50
CA TRP A 352 -20.26 -3.20 -16.72
C TRP A 352 -19.04 -4.15 -16.67
N ALA A 353 -17.90 -3.68 -16.20
CA ALA A 353 -16.71 -4.54 -16.03
C ALA A 353 -16.95 -5.66 -15.00
N ILE A 354 -17.63 -5.36 -13.88
CA ILE A 354 -18.02 -6.36 -12.88
C ILE A 354 -18.99 -7.38 -13.46
N ALA A 355 -20.02 -6.93 -14.18
CA ALA A 355 -21.03 -7.80 -14.80
C ALA A 355 -20.44 -8.68 -15.90
N ALA A 356 -19.43 -8.23 -16.63
CA ALA A 356 -18.65 -9.02 -17.56
C ALA A 356 -17.79 -10.12 -16.87
N GLY A 357 -17.71 -10.12 -15.54
CA GLY A 357 -16.99 -11.11 -14.76
C GLY A 357 -15.47 -10.90 -14.66
N TYR A 358 -14.97 -9.70 -15.01
CA TYR A 358 -13.59 -9.35 -14.74
C TYR A 358 -13.31 -9.38 -13.22
N LYS A 359 -12.07 -9.63 -12.85
CA LYS A 359 -11.66 -9.75 -11.44
C LYS A 359 -10.94 -8.51 -10.92
N MET A 360 -10.36 -7.74 -11.83
CA MET A 360 -9.65 -6.51 -11.52
C MET A 360 -9.59 -5.64 -12.77
N ALA A 361 -9.59 -4.31 -12.59
CA ALA A 361 -9.46 -3.37 -13.70
C ALA A 361 -8.41 -2.30 -13.41
N PHE A 362 -7.57 -2.05 -14.41
CA PHE A 362 -6.50 -1.05 -14.36
C PHE A 362 -6.99 0.31 -14.85
N SER A 363 -6.64 1.34 -14.11
CA SER A 363 -6.88 2.72 -14.48
C SER A 363 -5.58 3.41 -14.91
N MET A 364 -5.71 4.61 -15.44
CA MET A 364 -4.61 5.50 -15.75
C MET A 364 -5.06 6.92 -15.46
N ASN A 365 -4.24 7.68 -14.74
CA ASN A 365 -4.46 9.10 -14.53
C ASN A 365 -3.11 9.73 -14.16
N ASP A 366 -2.52 10.46 -15.09
CA ASP A 366 -1.21 11.10 -14.92
C ASP A 366 -1.15 12.08 -13.74
N LEU A 367 -2.31 12.65 -13.36
CA LEU A 367 -2.42 13.54 -12.20
C LEU A 367 -2.56 12.79 -10.87
N ASN A 368 -2.85 11.49 -10.91
CA ASN A 368 -3.11 10.67 -9.73
C ASN A 368 -2.48 9.28 -9.85
N GLU A 369 -1.24 9.24 -10.32
CA GLU A 369 -0.44 8.02 -10.27
C GLU A 369 -0.27 7.53 -8.82
N GLY A 370 -0.21 6.23 -8.64
CA GLY A 370 -0.04 5.68 -7.29
C GLY A 370 0.16 4.17 -7.28
N TYR A 371 0.40 3.65 -6.10
CA TYR A 371 0.58 2.23 -5.87
C TYR A 371 -0.77 1.49 -5.86
N ALA A 372 -0.76 0.21 -6.22
CA ALA A 372 -1.97 -0.59 -6.33
C ALA A 372 -2.79 -0.62 -5.02
N GLY A 373 -2.14 -0.68 -3.85
CA GLY A 373 -2.80 -0.64 -2.54
C GLY A 373 -3.51 0.67 -2.20
N GLU A 374 -3.12 1.78 -2.85
CA GLU A 374 -3.74 3.10 -2.69
C GLU A 374 -5.01 3.29 -3.55
N SER A 375 -5.40 2.25 -4.30
CA SER A 375 -6.57 2.31 -5.16
C SER A 375 -7.85 2.24 -4.32
N PRO A 376 -8.95 2.91 -4.76
CA PRO A 376 -10.22 2.85 -4.05
C PRO A 376 -10.81 1.44 -3.95
N ASP A 377 -10.68 0.66 -5.04
CA ASP A 377 -11.21 -0.69 -5.16
C ASP A 377 -10.48 -1.47 -6.27
N LEU A 378 -10.80 -2.77 -6.43
CA LEU A 378 -10.20 -3.65 -7.44
C LEU A 378 -10.51 -3.24 -8.88
N PHE A 379 -11.51 -2.39 -9.11
CA PHE A 379 -11.92 -1.91 -10.43
C PHE A 379 -11.46 -0.50 -10.74
N SER A 380 -10.45 -0.01 -10.03
CA SER A 380 -9.86 1.31 -10.23
C SER A 380 -8.36 1.32 -9.87
N ILE A 381 -7.64 0.26 -10.23
CA ILE A 381 -6.24 0.06 -9.82
C ILE A 381 -5.34 1.11 -10.47
N LYS A 382 -4.65 1.87 -9.64
CA LYS A 382 -3.71 2.92 -10.04
C LYS A 382 -2.45 2.35 -10.68
N ARG A 383 -1.87 3.10 -11.61
CA ARG A 383 -0.62 2.77 -12.29
C ARG A 383 0.32 3.99 -12.34
N PHE A 384 1.56 3.74 -12.70
CA PHE A 384 2.56 4.75 -13.03
C PHE A 384 2.87 4.69 -14.52
N GLY A 385 2.96 5.82 -15.19
CA GLY A 385 3.51 5.89 -16.54
C GLY A 385 5.00 5.52 -16.57
N GLN A 386 5.50 5.08 -17.71
CA GLN A 386 6.90 4.69 -17.90
C GLN A 386 7.91 5.81 -17.54
N SER A 387 7.53 7.07 -17.70
CA SER A 387 8.36 8.23 -17.32
C SER A 387 8.50 8.43 -15.81
N SER A 388 7.62 7.78 -15.01
CA SER A 388 7.61 7.87 -13.54
C SER A 388 8.31 6.68 -12.86
N ILE A 389 9.13 5.91 -13.58
CA ILE A 389 9.77 4.70 -13.05
C ILE A 389 10.57 4.99 -11.77
N GLU A 390 11.35 6.05 -11.70
CA GLU A 390 12.13 6.39 -10.50
C GLU A 390 11.23 6.66 -9.29
N LYS A 391 10.11 7.36 -9.48
CA LYS A 391 9.10 7.57 -8.44
C LYS A 391 8.45 6.26 -8.01
N ALA A 392 8.13 5.38 -8.98
CA ALA A 392 7.47 4.12 -8.74
C ALA A 392 8.33 3.15 -7.93
N ILE A 393 9.63 3.03 -8.25
CA ILE A 393 10.53 2.09 -7.56
C ILE A 393 11.01 2.60 -6.19
N ALA A 394 11.04 3.92 -5.97
CA ALA A 394 11.61 4.53 -4.77
C ALA A 394 10.99 4.02 -3.46
N LYS A 395 9.69 3.68 -3.48
CA LYS A 395 8.94 3.21 -2.31
C LYS A 395 8.35 1.80 -2.52
N ALA A 396 8.81 1.06 -3.55
CA ALA A 396 8.28 -0.27 -3.83
C ALA A 396 8.48 -1.21 -2.63
N TRP A 397 7.38 -1.77 -2.14
CA TRP A 397 7.35 -2.66 -0.99
C TRP A 397 6.14 -3.60 -1.05
N GLY A 398 6.37 -4.90 -0.86
CA GLY A 398 5.36 -5.95 -0.99
C GLY A 398 4.44 -6.16 0.22
N GLY A 399 4.53 -5.30 1.21
CA GLY A 399 3.81 -5.46 2.47
C GLY A 399 4.58 -6.31 3.48
N TYR A 400 3.98 -6.52 4.64
CA TYR A 400 4.60 -7.33 5.67
C TYR A 400 4.78 -8.77 5.21
N PRO A 401 5.93 -9.40 5.47
CA PRO A 401 6.12 -10.82 5.19
C PRO A 401 5.17 -11.66 6.04
N ALA A 402 5.01 -12.94 5.68
CA ALA A 402 4.12 -13.86 6.36
C ALA A 402 4.40 -13.90 7.87
N PRO A 403 3.35 -13.97 8.73
CA PRO A 403 3.54 -14.11 10.17
C PRO A 403 4.35 -15.35 10.51
N LEU A 404 5.32 -15.20 11.40
CA LEU A 404 6.02 -16.32 12.03
C LEU A 404 5.39 -16.68 13.38
N PRO A 405 5.51 -17.92 13.85
CA PRO A 405 5.16 -18.29 15.22
C PRO A 405 5.76 -17.33 16.25
N PRO A 406 5.08 -17.06 17.38
CA PRO A 406 5.51 -16.04 18.34
C PRO A 406 6.89 -16.24 18.94
N ASP A 407 7.38 -17.46 18.99
CA ASP A 407 8.70 -17.87 19.48
C ASP A 407 9.81 -17.84 18.43
N GLN A 408 9.46 -17.60 17.16
CA GLN A 408 10.39 -17.53 16.05
C GLN A 408 10.73 -16.08 15.69
N PHE A 409 11.99 -15.87 15.31
CA PHE A 409 12.52 -14.55 14.94
C PHE A 409 13.26 -14.61 13.61
N ASN A 410 13.12 -13.55 12.83
CA ASN A 410 13.86 -13.36 11.59
C ASN A 410 14.93 -12.26 11.81
N LEU A 411 16.09 -12.68 12.29
CA LEU A 411 17.25 -11.81 12.53
C LEU A 411 18.23 -11.82 11.34
N THR A 412 17.85 -12.50 10.24
CA THR A 412 18.69 -12.65 9.04
C THR A 412 18.21 -11.85 7.84
N SER A 413 17.07 -11.20 7.95
CA SER A 413 16.58 -10.30 6.88
C SER A 413 17.48 -9.07 6.73
N SER A 414 17.56 -8.54 5.51
CA SER A 414 18.21 -7.25 5.25
C SER A 414 17.58 -6.12 6.06
N VAL A 415 18.41 -5.14 6.42
CA VAL A 415 17.91 -3.93 7.11
C VAL A 415 17.37 -2.96 6.06
N GLU A 416 16.06 -2.69 6.08
CA GLU A 416 15.37 -1.88 5.09
C GLU A 416 14.53 -0.78 5.73
N LYS A 417 14.45 0.35 5.03
CA LYS A 417 13.62 1.50 5.43
C LYS A 417 12.31 1.51 4.66
N GLN A 418 11.20 1.78 5.36
CA GLN A 418 9.90 2.08 4.78
C GLN A 418 9.39 3.42 5.31
N GLU A 419 8.70 4.14 4.45
CA GLU A 419 8.02 5.39 4.79
C GLU A 419 6.60 5.37 4.24
N PHE A 420 5.61 5.65 5.05
CA PHE A 420 4.22 5.74 4.62
C PHE A 420 3.38 6.61 5.55
N THR A 421 2.17 6.91 5.12
CA THR A 421 1.17 7.61 5.91
C THR A 421 0.04 6.66 6.23
N LEU A 422 -0.27 6.48 7.50
CA LEU A 422 -1.40 5.67 7.96
C LEU A 422 -2.29 6.52 8.87
N ASP A 423 -3.58 6.57 8.59
CA ASP A 423 -4.56 7.38 9.33
C ASP A 423 -4.09 8.85 9.53
N GLY A 424 -3.48 9.44 8.50
CA GLY A 424 -2.96 10.81 8.54
C GLY A 424 -1.62 11.00 9.28
N THR A 425 -1.04 9.93 9.82
CA THR A 425 0.25 9.95 10.51
C THR A 425 1.37 9.46 9.60
N GLU A 426 2.36 10.31 9.36
CA GLU A 426 3.59 9.94 8.66
C GLU A 426 4.51 9.17 9.61
N ILE A 427 4.96 7.98 9.16
CA ILE A 427 5.82 7.09 9.93
C ILE A 427 7.01 6.62 9.11
N VAL A 428 8.16 6.55 9.75
CA VAL A 428 9.37 5.94 9.21
C VAL A 428 9.68 4.70 10.02
N LEU A 429 9.85 3.58 9.35
CA LEU A 429 10.27 2.30 9.92
C LEU A 429 11.61 1.89 9.35
N VAL A 430 12.45 1.29 10.16
CA VAL A 430 13.64 0.56 9.73
C VAL A 430 13.56 -0.83 10.35
N SER A 431 13.49 -1.86 9.52
CA SER A 431 13.21 -3.24 9.94
C SER A 431 14.28 -4.22 9.45
N GLY A 432 14.43 -5.32 10.18
CA GLY A 432 15.36 -6.40 9.83
C GLY A 432 16.70 -6.36 10.57
N GLY A 433 17.55 -7.32 10.23
CA GLY A 433 18.88 -7.47 10.82
C GLY A 433 18.91 -7.92 12.27
N LYS A 434 20.04 -7.73 12.92
CA LYS A 434 20.31 -8.08 14.33
C LYS A 434 20.20 -6.83 15.20
N PRO A 435 19.33 -6.80 16.22
CA PRO A 435 19.25 -5.66 17.14
C PRO A 435 20.39 -5.72 18.16
N ARG A 436 20.97 -4.57 18.46
CA ARG A 436 21.95 -4.37 19.52
C ARG A 436 21.71 -3.01 20.17
N THR A 437 22.30 -2.79 21.35
CA THR A 437 22.28 -1.48 21.99
C THR A 437 23.67 -0.89 22.08
N ILE A 438 23.74 0.43 21.97
CA ILE A 438 24.97 1.21 22.09
C ILE A 438 24.78 2.26 23.18
N HIS A 439 25.66 2.24 24.19
CA HIS A 439 25.72 3.28 25.22
C HIS A 439 26.94 4.17 24.98
N ALA A 440 26.69 5.43 24.61
CA ALA A 440 27.71 6.40 24.31
C ALA A 440 28.36 6.98 25.60
N ASP A 441 29.52 7.60 25.48
CA ASP A 441 30.24 8.24 26.59
C ASP A 441 29.68 9.63 26.95
N SER A 442 28.90 10.23 26.03
CA SER A 442 28.18 11.47 26.20
C SER A 442 26.87 11.40 25.42
N ARG A 443 26.25 12.54 25.12
CA ARG A 443 25.03 12.63 24.33
C ARG A 443 25.37 13.05 22.91
N TYR A 444 24.86 12.29 21.94
CA TYR A 444 25.06 12.52 20.52
C TYR A 444 23.75 12.37 19.76
N GLN A 445 23.74 12.81 18.51
CA GLN A 445 22.65 12.44 17.59
C GLN A 445 22.71 10.94 17.29
N VAL A 446 21.57 10.30 17.00
CA VAL A 446 21.53 8.86 16.76
C VAL A 446 22.48 8.46 15.63
N GLN A 447 22.48 9.20 14.50
CA GLN A 447 23.41 8.92 13.38
C GLN A 447 24.89 8.99 13.80
N ASP A 448 25.24 9.86 14.75
CA ASP A 448 26.63 9.97 15.24
C ASP A 448 26.98 8.81 16.17
N ILE A 449 26.02 8.30 16.97
CA ILE A 449 26.19 7.10 17.80
C ILE A 449 26.43 5.87 16.92
N LEU A 450 25.72 5.78 15.77
CA LEU A 450 25.84 4.63 14.86
C LEU A 450 27.05 4.71 13.92
N LYS A 451 27.67 5.87 13.80
CA LYS A 451 28.80 6.10 12.92
C LYS A 451 29.93 5.12 13.23
N ASP A 452 30.53 4.52 12.18
CA ASP A 452 31.66 3.61 12.23
C ASP A 452 31.41 2.30 13.04
N THR A 453 30.15 2.01 13.41
CA THR A 453 29.78 0.78 14.13
C THR A 453 29.41 -0.38 13.22
N GLY A 454 29.13 -0.12 11.94
CA GLY A 454 28.59 -1.09 10.99
C GLY A 454 27.07 -1.25 11.06
N ALA A 455 26.37 -0.51 11.92
CA ALA A 455 24.92 -0.49 11.96
C ALA A 455 24.34 0.22 10.73
N ILE A 456 23.27 -0.35 10.14
CA ILE A 456 22.58 0.22 8.98
C ILE A 456 21.52 1.23 9.39
N GLY A 457 20.88 1.02 10.56
CA GLY A 457 19.88 1.90 11.10
C GLY A 457 19.77 1.79 12.60
N GLY A 458 19.01 2.69 13.21
CA GLY A 458 18.73 2.66 14.63
C GLY A 458 17.86 3.81 15.10
N VAL A 459 17.45 3.74 16.35
CA VAL A 459 16.56 4.69 17.02
C VAL A 459 17.20 5.12 18.33
N ASP A 460 16.80 6.27 18.87
CA ASP A 460 17.10 6.63 20.24
C ASP A 460 16.65 5.54 21.23
N GLY A 461 17.29 5.48 22.37
CA GLY A 461 17.12 4.36 23.29
C GLY A 461 16.29 4.69 24.54
N THR A 462 16.78 4.17 25.68
CA THR A 462 16.10 4.34 26.98
C THR A 462 16.20 5.77 27.52
N PHE A 463 15.38 6.08 28.49
CA PHE A 463 15.40 7.35 29.22
C PHE A 463 16.73 7.62 29.92
N PHE A 464 17.09 8.87 30.04
CA PHE A 464 18.33 9.29 30.67
C PHE A 464 18.12 10.52 31.58
N SER A 465 19.01 10.67 32.56
CA SER A 465 18.92 11.76 33.53
C SER A 465 19.25 13.10 32.89
N LEU A 466 18.38 14.09 33.08
CA LEU A 466 18.58 15.46 32.62
C LEU A 466 19.27 16.38 33.64
N LYS A 467 19.79 15.82 34.74
CA LYS A 467 20.40 16.63 35.83
C LYS A 467 21.64 17.40 35.40
N SER A 468 22.36 16.93 34.40
CA SER A 468 23.43 17.68 33.77
C SER A 468 23.37 17.53 32.24
N LEU A 469 23.83 18.57 31.51
CA LEU A 469 23.71 18.61 30.04
C LEU A 469 24.48 17.51 29.34
N ASN A 470 25.62 17.07 29.88
CA ASN A 470 26.50 16.06 29.25
C ASN A 470 26.42 14.71 29.95
N SER A 471 25.46 14.52 30.88
CA SER A 471 25.33 13.25 31.58
C SER A 471 24.85 12.17 30.64
N ASN A 472 25.58 11.03 30.60
CA ASN A 472 25.16 9.81 29.91
C ASN A 472 24.47 8.80 30.86
N ILE A 473 24.10 9.21 32.08
CA ILE A 473 23.47 8.35 33.07
C ILE A 473 22.06 7.97 32.61
N LEU A 474 21.81 6.68 32.41
CA LEU A 474 20.50 6.16 32.04
C LEU A 474 19.56 6.11 33.24
N ILE A 475 18.27 6.17 32.99
CA ILE A 475 17.22 5.83 33.96
C ILE A 475 16.81 4.39 33.62
N GLY A 476 17.08 3.48 34.57
CA GLY A 476 17.02 2.03 34.36
C GLY A 476 18.39 1.43 34.02
N PRO A 477 18.58 0.15 34.34
CA PRO A 477 19.79 -0.58 33.96
C PRO A 477 19.77 -0.85 32.44
N ALA A 478 20.97 -0.97 31.86
CA ALA A 478 21.16 -1.42 30.50
C ALA A 478 22.34 -2.40 30.42
N LEU A 479 22.27 -3.30 29.46
CA LEU A 479 23.38 -4.13 29.02
C LEU A 479 23.60 -3.80 27.55
N SER A 480 24.76 -3.31 27.19
CA SER A 480 25.07 -2.90 25.82
C SER A 480 26.31 -3.61 25.29
N SER A 481 26.32 -3.91 24.02
CA SER A 481 27.39 -4.63 23.34
C SER A 481 28.74 -3.92 23.44
N ASN A 482 28.78 -2.59 23.53
CA ASN A 482 30.01 -1.81 23.58
C ASN A 482 30.53 -1.46 25.00
N ARG A 483 29.67 -1.54 26.04
CA ARG A 483 30.06 -1.13 27.41
C ARG A 483 29.78 -2.16 28.49
N GLY A 484 29.07 -3.25 28.14
CA GLY A 484 28.64 -4.22 29.14
C GLY A 484 27.47 -3.67 29.99
N PHE A 485 27.42 -4.13 31.24
CA PHE A 485 26.35 -3.77 32.15
C PHE A 485 26.52 -2.36 32.72
N VAL A 486 25.45 -1.54 32.59
CA VAL A 486 25.34 -0.19 33.11
C VAL A 486 24.17 -0.17 34.12
N PRO A 487 24.42 0.12 35.40
CA PRO A 487 23.39 0.01 36.45
C PRO A 487 22.31 1.10 36.38
N GLY A 488 22.50 2.14 35.58
CA GLY A 488 21.61 3.28 35.52
C GLY A 488 21.61 4.13 36.80
N ASN A 489 20.62 4.98 36.96
CA ASN A 489 20.48 5.83 38.15
C ASN A 489 19.70 5.09 39.24
N LYS A 490 20.41 4.60 40.25
CA LYS A 490 19.82 3.82 41.36
C LYS A 490 18.65 4.53 42.06
N GLY A 491 18.65 5.87 42.14
CA GLY A 491 17.57 6.64 42.75
C GLY A 491 16.34 6.83 41.85
N GLU A 492 16.47 6.61 40.55
CA GLU A 492 15.40 6.77 39.55
C GLU A 492 14.89 5.43 39.00
N ASN A 493 15.72 4.37 39.01
CA ASN A 493 15.33 3.04 38.54
C ASN A 493 14.01 2.53 39.13
N PRO A 494 13.70 2.69 40.45
CA PRO A 494 12.45 2.24 41.02
C PRO A 494 11.19 2.81 40.35
N LYS A 495 11.29 4.00 39.74
CA LYS A 495 10.17 4.64 39.00
C LYS A 495 9.80 3.89 37.72
N LEU A 496 10.65 2.99 37.27
CA LEU A 496 10.42 2.17 36.07
C LEU A 496 9.84 0.78 36.41
N ALA A 497 9.53 0.48 37.64
CA ALA A 497 8.97 -0.81 38.04
C ALA A 497 7.73 -1.15 37.19
N GLY A 498 7.67 -2.39 36.68
CA GLY A 498 6.59 -2.86 35.81
C GLY A 498 6.67 -2.43 34.36
N ARG A 499 7.56 -1.50 33.96
CA ARG A 499 7.76 -1.09 32.56
C ARG A 499 8.47 -2.18 31.76
N PRO A 500 8.41 -2.16 30.42
CA PRO A 500 9.02 -3.19 29.60
C PRO A 500 10.55 -3.20 29.74
N LEU A 501 11.11 -4.32 30.19
CA LEU A 501 12.52 -4.65 30.06
C LEU A 501 12.68 -5.51 28.80
N ALA A 502 13.42 -5.01 27.84
CA ALA A 502 13.79 -5.74 26.64
C ALA A 502 15.05 -6.53 26.87
N LEU A 503 15.05 -7.81 26.50
CA LEU A 503 16.16 -8.75 26.60
C LEU A 503 16.46 -9.28 25.19
N ILE A 504 17.68 -9.06 24.70
CA ILE A 504 18.12 -9.44 23.37
C ILE A 504 19.12 -10.58 23.50
N THR A 505 18.90 -11.64 22.73
CA THR A 505 19.78 -12.80 22.64
C THR A 505 20.14 -13.09 21.17
N ALA A 506 21.06 -13.99 20.94
CA ALA A 506 21.36 -14.46 19.58
C ALA A 506 20.17 -15.16 18.90
N LYS A 507 19.20 -15.67 19.66
CA LYS A 507 18.02 -16.39 19.14
C LYS A 507 16.79 -15.53 18.97
N GLY A 508 16.71 -14.38 19.64
CA GLY A 508 15.51 -13.52 19.60
C GLY A 508 15.43 -12.48 20.70
N VAL A 509 14.26 -11.96 20.88
CA VAL A 509 13.95 -10.85 21.81
C VAL A 509 12.82 -11.26 22.76
N LYS A 510 12.97 -10.90 24.03
CA LYS A 510 11.93 -11.11 25.04
C LYS A 510 11.63 -9.80 25.76
N PHE A 511 10.37 -9.53 26.00
CA PHE A 511 9.93 -8.39 26.80
C PHE A 511 9.31 -8.88 28.10
N ILE A 512 9.78 -8.38 29.22
CA ILE A 512 9.27 -8.72 30.54
C ILE A 512 9.02 -7.46 31.36
N PRO A 513 8.18 -7.48 32.42
CA PRO A 513 8.11 -6.38 33.36
C PRO A 513 9.42 -6.19 34.11
N PHE A 514 9.92 -4.97 34.14
CA PHE A 514 11.10 -4.61 34.92
C PHE A 514 10.81 -4.69 36.42
N ASP A 515 11.64 -5.44 37.14
CA ASP A 515 11.62 -5.53 38.61
C ASP A 515 12.93 -4.98 39.14
N PRO A 516 12.95 -3.79 39.77
CA PRO A 516 14.19 -3.21 40.32
C PRO A 516 14.90 -4.08 41.34
N ALA A 517 14.17 -4.95 42.06
CA ALA A 517 14.77 -5.84 43.04
C ALA A 517 15.60 -6.97 42.40
N LYS A 518 15.26 -7.34 41.16
CA LYS A 518 15.91 -8.42 40.41
C LYS A 518 16.88 -7.91 39.36
N HIS A 519 16.47 -6.90 38.57
CA HIS A 519 17.12 -6.56 37.32
C HIS A 519 18.14 -5.43 37.42
N ASN A 520 18.39 -4.88 38.61
CA ASN A 520 19.44 -3.86 38.83
C ASN A 520 20.85 -4.41 38.84
N THR A 521 21.06 -5.69 38.52
CA THR A 521 22.35 -6.36 38.41
C THR A 521 22.44 -7.18 37.13
N LEU A 522 23.67 -7.39 36.62
CA LEU A 522 23.89 -8.25 35.47
C LEU A 522 23.41 -9.68 35.72
N GLU A 523 23.69 -10.22 36.91
CA GLU A 523 23.26 -11.58 37.28
C GLU A 523 21.75 -11.72 37.28
N GLY A 524 21.01 -10.70 37.78
CA GLY A 524 19.57 -10.69 37.80
C GLY A 524 18.97 -10.66 36.39
N ILE A 525 19.58 -9.90 35.46
CA ILE A 525 19.20 -9.87 34.06
C ILE A 525 19.47 -11.24 33.42
N GLN A 526 20.65 -11.81 33.58
CA GLN A 526 21.02 -13.09 32.97
C GLN A 526 20.15 -14.28 33.44
N LYS A 527 19.64 -14.24 34.66
CA LYS A 527 18.68 -15.25 35.19
C LYS A 527 17.34 -15.32 34.46
N GLU A 528 16.98 -14.30 33.68
CA GLU A 528 15.75 -14.29 32.89
C GLU A 528 15.84 -15.14 31.61
N SER A 529 17.01 -15.60 31.23
CA SER A 529 17.22 -16.57 30.15
C SER A 529 16.94 -17.99 30.64
N LYS A 530 15.86 -18.61 30.12
CA LYS A 530 15.45 -19.97 30.55
C LYS A 530 16.23 -21.09 29.88
N ASP A 531 16.86 -20.82 28.74
CA ASP A 531 17.55 -21.80 27.87
C ASP A 531 19.06 -21.61 27.86
N GLU A 532 19.60 -20.97 28.92
CA GLU A 532 21.01 -20.66 29.09
C GLU A 532 21.63 -19.84 27.93
N THR A 533 20.79 -19.30 27.05
CA THR A 533 21.26 -18.38 25.99
C THR A 533 21.67 -17.05 26.61
N TRP A 534 22.92 -16.63 26.38
CA TRP A 534 23.42 -15.36 26.91
C TRP A 534 22.59 -14.16 26.42
N ILE A 535 22.14 -13.34 27.36
CA ILE A 535 21.49 -12.05 27.07
C ILE A 535 22.62 -11.08 26.73
N SER A 536 22.70 -10.70 25.47
CA SER A 536 23.80 -9.84 24.98
C SER A 536 23.51 -8.37 25.22
N ASP A 537 22.22 -7.97 25.15
CA ASP A 537 21.79 -6.59 25.31
C ASP A 537 20.47 -6.54 26.09
N ALA A 538 20.28 -5.49 26.89
CA ALA A 538 19.06 -5.26 27.64
C ALA A 538 18.87 -3.77 27.94
N PHE A 539 17.65 -3.31 28.01
CA PHE A 539 17.32 -1.95 28.44
C PHE A 539 15.84 -1.84 28.85
N VAL A 540 15.50 -0.82 29.64
CA VAL A 540 14.14 -0.57 30.09
C VAL A 540 13.48 0.47 29.18
N GLY A 541 12.38 0.11 28.51
CA GLY A 541 11.57 1.02 27.71
C GLY A 541 10.58 1.85 28.54
N GLY A 542 9.93 2.80 27.90
CA GLY A 542 8.98 3.69 28.54
C GLY A 542 7.64 3.04 28.89
N ALA A 543 7.06 2.34 27.94
CA ALA A 543 5.79 1.63 28.09
C ALA A 543 5.61 0.61 26.96
N TRP A 544 4.75 -0.39 27.15
CA TRP A 544 4.24 -1.15 26.02
C TRP A 544 3.31 -0.27 25.18
N LEU A 545 3.51 -0.28 23.88
CA LEU A 545 2.59 0.25 22.88
C LEU A 545 1.71 -0.86 22.33
N VAL A 546 2.33 -2.03 22.08
CA VAL A 546 1.67 -3.28 21.70
C VAL A 546 2.27 -4.40 22.55
N LYS A 547 1.42 -5.29 23.06
CA LYS A 547 1.82 -6.47 23.81
C LYS A 547 1.06 -7.68 23.32
N ASN A 548 1.75 -8.73 22.88
CA ASN A 548 1.14 -9.94 22.32
C ASN A 548 0.11 -9.62 21.22
N GLY A 549 0.44 -8.72 20.29
CA GLY A 549 -0.41 -8.32 19.18
C GLY A 549 -1.60 -7.42 19.54
N LYS A 550 -1.69 -6.93 20.78
CA LYS A 550 -2.77 -6.03 21.23
C LYS A 550 -2.22 -4.68 21.64
N ALA A 551 -2.85 -3.62 21.13
CA ALA A 551 -2.52 -2.26 21.54
C ALA A 551 -2.80 -2.03 23.02
N SER A 552 -1.93 -1.28 23.68
CA SER A 552 -2.09 -0.86 25.06
C SER A 552 -3.26 0.11 25.22
N THR A 553 -4.03 -0.04 26.32
CA THR A 553 -5.10 0.88 26.68
C THR A 553 -4.55 2.04 27.50
N PRO A 554 -5.26 3.17 27.63
CA PRO A 554 -4.81 4.32 28.44
C PRO A 554 -4.38 3.93 29.86
N GLU A 555 -5.09 3.00 30.51
CA GLU A 555 -4.81 2.57 31.89
C GLU A 555 -3.46 1.84 32.01
N SER A 556 -2.99 1.21 30.94
CA SER A 556 -1.71 0.49 30.93
C SER A 556 -0.48 1.37 30.95
N PHE A 557 -0.64 2.67 30.70
CA PHE A 557 0.46 3.66 30.77
C PHE A 557 0.71 4.14 32.20
N ASN A 558 -0.22 3.87 33.15
CA ASN A 558 -0.12 4.29 34.53
C ASN A 558 0.22 5.79 34.66
N ASP A 559 1.25 6.12 35.44
CA ASP A 559 1.76 7.46 35.72
C ASP A 559 2.78 7.96 34.69
N LEU A 560 2.87 7.38 33.52
CA LEU A 560 3.80 7.83 32.47
C LEU A 560 3.43 9.24 32.00
N TYR A 561 4.23 10.21 32.34
CA TYR A 561 3.98 11.61 32.00
C TYR A 561 3.87 11.84 30.49
N GLY A 562 2.75 12.42 30.06
CA GLY A 562 2.51 12.86 28.69
C GLY A 562 2.39 11.70 27.67
N PHE A 563 1.92 10.52 28.11
CA PHE A 563 1.59 9.42 27.20
C PHE A 563 0.44 9.80 26.26
N ASP A 564 -0.49 10.62 26.73
CA ASP A 564 -1.67 11.13 26.05
C ASP A 564 -1.41 12.41 25.22
N ALA A 565 -0.25 13.02 25.38
CA ALA A 565 0.12 14.22 24.62
C ALA A 565 0.58 13.88 23.21
N ASN A 566 0.12 14.67 22.23
CA ASN A 566 0.61 14.60 20.86
C ASN A 566 2.07 15.07 20.79
N ARG A 567 2.97 14.16 20.40
CA ARG A 567 4.41 14.38 20.28
C ARG A 567 4.97 13.54 19.13
N ASN A 568 6.16 13.86 18.65
CA ASN A 568 6.94 12.92 17.90
C ASN A 568 7.25 11.71 18.78
N ARG A 569 7.02 10.51 18.29
CA ARG A 569 7.17 9.26 19.02
C ARG A 569 8.22 8.38 18.37
N ALA A 570 9.10 7.85 19.19
CA ALA A 570 10.05 6.83 18.82
C ALA A 570 9.69 5.51 19.50
N PHE A 571 9.92 4.40 18.83
CA PHE A 571 9.57 3.08 19.32
C PHE A 571 10.49 2.01 18.75
N TRP A 572 10.51 0.88 19.44
CA TRP A 572 11.16 -0.33 19.02
C TRP A 572 10.25 -1.53 19.27
N GLY A 573 10.32 -2.57 18.42
CA GLY A 573 9.49 -3.74 18.57
C GLY A 573 9.85 -4.87 17.63
N ILE A 574 8.99 -5.88 17.63
CA ILE A 574 9.06 -7.05 16.77
C ILE A 574 7.76 -7.12 15.96
N ASN A 575 7.85 -7.16 14.64
CA ASN A 575 6.68 -7.32 13.77
C ASN A 575 6.21 -8.78 13.70
N GLN A 576 5.10 -9.03 13.01
CA GLN A 576 4.53 -10.37 12.86
C GLN A 576 5.49 -11.37 12.20
N ALA A 577 6.40 -10.91 11.35
CA ALA A 577 7.41 -11.73 10.70
C ALA A 577 8.65 -12.02 11.57
N GLY A 578 8.61 -11.68 12.86
CA GLY A 578 9.74 -11.88 13.77
C GLY A 578 10.91 -10.95 13.55
N GLN A 579 10.77 -9.91 12.73
CA GLN A 579 11.82 -8.95 12.47
C GLN A 579 11.86 -7.88 13.57
N PRO A 580 13.05 -7.46 14.03
CA PRO A 580 13.20 -6.25 14.83
C PRO A 580 12.88 -5.02 13.97
N VAL A 581 12.18 -4.07 14.56
CA VAL A 581 11.79 -2.83 13.89
C VAL A 581 11.99 -1.65 14.81
N VAL A 582 12.65 -0.61 14.32
CA VAL A 582 12.74 0.70 14.96
C VAL A 582 11.93 1.70 14.14
N GLY A 583 11.31 2.67 14.80
CA GLY A 583 10.51 3.64 14.07
C GLY A 583 10.32 4.96 14.78
N VAL A 584 9.95 5.98 13.98
CA VAL A 584 9.60 7.32 14.46
C VAL A 584 8.40 7.86 13.68
N THR A 585 7.57 8.62 14.35
CA THR A 585 6.50 9.37 13.69
C THR A 585 6.99 10.79 13.32
N ARG A 586 6.76 11.22 12.09
CA ARG A 586 7.00 12.61 11.66
C ARG A 586 5.82 13.52 12.00
N THR A 587 4.62 12.95 12.09
CA THR A 587 3.42 13.62 12.61
C THR A 587 3.30 13.36 14.10
N MET A 588 2.94 14.38 14.86
CA MET A 588 2.73 14.25 16.31
C MET A 588 1.51 13.37 16.61
N ILE A 589 1.68 12.41 17.51
CA ILE A 589 0.64 11.45 17.91
C ILE A 589 0.78 11.12 19.41
N ASP A 590 -0.30 10.77 20.08
CA ASP A 590 -0.25 10.21 21.43
C ASP A 590 0.12 8.72 21.42
N SER A 591 0.52 8.17 22.57
CA SER A 591 1.01 6.81 22.67
C SER A 591 -0.08 5.76 22.47
N VAL A 592 -1.34 6.06 22.82
CA VAL A 592 -2.47 5.14 22.67
C VAL A 592 -2.79 4.93 21.18
N ASN A 593 -2.87 6.02 20.43
CA ASN A 593 -3.13 5.97 18.99
C ASN A 593 -1.94 5.40 18.23
N LEU A 594 -0.71 5.67 18.64
CA LEU A 594 0.47 4.98 18.10
C LEU A 594 0.38 3.47 18.33
N GLY A 595 0.02 3.02 19.54
CA GLY A 595 -0.19 1.60 19.84
C GLY A 595 -1.21 0.94 18.92
N LYS A 596 -2.37 1.59 18.70
CA LYS A 596 -3.41 1.12 17.76
C LYS A 596 -2.88 1.04 16.32
N MET A 597 -2.10 2.02 15.89
CA MET A 597 -1.46 2.03 14.58
C MET A 597 -0.48 0.86 14.44
N LEU A 598 0.40 0.63 15.42
CA LEU A 598 1.37 -0.46 15.40
C LEU A 598 0.67 -1.83 15.44
N GLN A 599 -0.47 -1.95 16.13
CA GLN A 599 -1.31 -3.15 16.05
C GLN A 599 -1.83 -3.39 14.63
N LYS A 600 -2.37 -2.36 13.97
CA LYS A 600 -2.80 -2.46 12.55
C LYS A 600 -1.64 -2.86 11.64
N LEU A 601 -0.43 -2.37 11.93
CA LEU A 601 0.81 -2.71 11.23
C LEU A 601 1.34 -4.11 11.55
N GLY A 602 0.63 -4.91 12.37
CA GLY A 602 0.98 -6.29 12.66
C GLY A 602 2.17 -6.45 13.59
N TYR A 603 2.39 -5.54 14.53
CA TYR A 603 3.42 -5.74 15.56
C TYR A 603 3.00 -6.81 16.57
N ARG A 604 3.91 -7.74 16.90
CA ARG A 604 3.73 -8.68 18.02
C ARG A 604 3.91 -7.97 19.35
N ASP A 605 5.02 -7.26 19.47
CA ASP A 605 5.36 -6.45 20.63
C ASP A 605 6.02 -5.16 20.16
N ALA A 606 5.66 -4.04 20.80
CA ALA A 606 6.30 -2.75 20.58
C ALA A 606 6.34 -1.97 21.88
N ILE A 607 7.47 -1.32 22.12
CA ILE A 607 7.69 -0.49 23.30
C ILE A 607 8.04 0.95 22.89
N MET A 608 7.59 1.89 23.68
CA MET A 608 8.02 3.26 23.57
C MET A 608 9.45 3.38 24.11
N VAL A 609 10.32 4.05 23.37
CA VAL A 609 11.64 4.48 23.82
C VAL A 609 11.60 5.97 24.21
N ASP A 610 12.70 6.68 24.32
CA ASP A 610 12.63 8.11 24.60
C ASP A 610 11.87 8.82 23.47
N SER A 611 11.15 9.88 23.79
CA SER A 611 10.17 10.45 22.88
C SER A 611 10.12 11.98 22.98
N GLY A 612 9.32 12.61 22.12
CA GLY A 612 9.23 14.05 22.04
C GLY A 612 10.49 14.65 21.42
N ALA A 613 11.17 15.52 22.16
CA ALA A 613 12.37 16.20 21.63
C ALA A 613 13.56 15.26 21.32
N SER A 614 13.59 14.05 21.89
CA SER A 614 14.66 13.06 21.67
C SER A 614 14.35 12.09 20.51
N ALA A 615 13.08 12.01 20.09
CA ALA A 615 12.63 11.04 19.09
C ALA A 615 13.45 11.17 17.79
N ALA A 616 14.20 10.13 17.43
CA ALA A 616 15.12 10.13 16.30
C ALA A 616 15.31 8.74 15.74
N VAL A 617 15.29 8.61 14.42
CA VAL A 617 15.70 7.41 13.68
C VAL A 617 16.79 7.81 12.70
N ALA A 618 17.82 6.98 12.59
CA ALA A 618 18.85 7.10 11.57
C ALA A 618 18.84 5.87 10.64
N TYR A 619 19.14 6.08 9.37
CA TYR A 619 19.28 5.03 8.38
C TYR A 619 20.41 5.38 7.41
N LYS A 620 21.36 4.46 7.22
CA LYS A 620 22.56 4.64 6.36
C LYS A 620 23.32 5.95 6.65
N GLY A 621 23.45 6.28 7.93
CA GLY A 621 24.19 7.45 8.40
C GLY A 621 23.41 8.78 8.37
N GLU A 622 22.15 8.78 7.94
CA GLU A 622 21.33 9.97 7.82
C GLU A 622 20.17 9.97 8.82
N SER A 623 19.88 11.15 9.41
CA SER A 623 18.67 11.35 10.20
C SER A 623 17.42 11.27 9.34
N GLN A 624 16.38 10.61 9.83
CA GLN A 624 15.11 10.42 9.12
C GLN A 624 14.01 11.38 9.58
N VAL A 625 14.34 12.35 10.44
CA VAL A 625 13.44 13.42 10.87
C VAL A 625 13.93 14.78 10.36
N SER A 626 13.00 15.71 10.14
CA SER A 626 13.29 17.04 9.58
C SER A 626 13.75 18.06 10.62
N TYR A 627 13.57 17.77 11.91
CA TYR A 627 14.03 18.61 13.02
C TYR A 627 15.35 18.09 13.60
N THR A 628 16.03 18.90 14.41
CA THR A 628 17.21 18.48 15.15
C THR A 628 16.78 17.88 16.49
N PRO A 629 16.88 16.55 16.68
CA PRO A 629 16.53 15.92 17.94
C PRO A 629 17.45 16.35 19.09
N ARG A 630 16.97 16.22 20.32
CA ARG A 630 17.84 16.31 21.50
C ARG A 630 18.86 15.18 21.46
N PRO A 631 20.16 15.45 21.64
CA PRO A 631 21.18 14.42 21.72
C PRO A 631 20.90 13.44 22.87
N VAL A 632 21.16 12.16 22.64
CA VAL A 632 20.90 11.04 23.56
C VAL A 632 22.17 10.24 23.85
N PRO A 633 22.25 9.56 24.99
CA PRO A 633 23.43 8.75 25.34
C PRO A 633 23.28 7.26 24.97
N HIS A 634 22.13 6.83 24.43
CA HIS A 634 21.83 5.44 24.18
C HIS A 634 21.01 5.28 22.88
N ALA A 635 21.35 4.29 22.07
CA ALA A 635 20.65 3.95 20.85
C ALA A 635 20.41 2.44 20.73
N ILE A 636 19.34 2.07 20.04
CA ILE A 636 19.06 0.72 19.58
C ILE A 636 19.43 0.67 18.10
N ALA A 637 20.38 -0.17 17.76
CA ALA A 637 20.99 -0.29 16.44
C ALA A 637 20.56 -1.59 15.74
N LEU A 638 20.41 -1.55 14.42
CA LEU A 638 20.13 -2.70 13.57
C LEU A 638 21.34 -2.97 12.67
N TYR A 639 21.92 -4.14 12.83
CA TYR A 639 23.10 -4.60 12.10
C TYR A 639 22.73 -5.55 10.97
N PRO A 640 23.51 -5.61 9.88
CA PRO A 640 23.34 -6.64 8.86
C PRO A 640 23.40 -8.06 9.46
N ALA A 641 22.74 -9.00 8.81
CA ALA A 641 22.70 -10.39 9.27
C ALA A 641 24.08 -11.06 9.36
N ASP A 642 24.97 -10.68 8.44
CA ASP A 642 26.36 -11.16 8.33
C ASP A 642 27.35 -10.40 9.24
N HIS A 643 26.86 -9.40 9.98
CA HIS A 643 27.70 -8.69 10.95
C HIS A 643 28.32 -9.67 11.93
N GLN A 644 29.65 -9.79 11.87
CA GLN A 644 30.38 -10.65 12.77
C GLN A 644 30.28 -10.05 14.18
N GLU A 645 29.68 -10.80 15.06
CA GLU A 645 29.78 -10.51 16.49
C GLU A 645 31.24 -10.53 16.86
N VAL A 646 31.74 -9.48 17.48
CA VAL A 646 32.98 -9.57 18.22
C VAL A 646 32.74 -10.60 19.32
N SER A 647 33.07 -11.87 18.98
CA SER A 647 32.77 -13.02 19.80
C SER A 647 33.63 -12.99 21.03
N GLY A 648 32.99 -13.02 22.17
CA GLY A 648 33.58 -13.52 23.37
C GLY A 648 33.60 -12.53 24.53
N PRO A 649 33.61 -13.07 25.74
CA PRO A 649 33.67 -12.30 26.96
C PRO A 649 35.11 -11.85 27.25
N ASN A 650 35.65 -10.96 26.45
CA ASN A 650 36.69 -10.06 26.91
C ASN A 650 36.07 -8.82 27.54
N PHE A 651 35.04 -9.03 28.36
CA PHE A 651 34.69 -8.03 29.36
C PHE A 651 35.85 -8.00 30.36
N VAL A 652 36.87 -7.22 30.04
CA VAL A 652 37.79 -6.73 31.05
C VAL A 652 36.91 -6.16 32.14
N GLN A 653 36.85 -6.86 33.29
CA GLN A 653 36.45 -6.23 34.54
C GLN A 653 37.27 -4.96 34.63
N ALA A 654 36.62 -3.82 34.27
CA ALA A 654 37.18 -2.53 34.58
C ALA A 654 37.34 -2.56 36.12
N SER A 655 38.55 -2.80 36.54
CA SER A 655 38.95 -2.73 37.93
C SER A 655 38.44 -1.38 38.46
N VAL A 656 37.50 -1.45 39.38
CA VAL A 656 37.11 -0.31 40.20
C VAL A 656 38.38 0.28 40.77
N PRO A 657 38.73 1.53 40.52
CA PRO A 657 39.80 2.17 41.23
C PRO A 657 39.45 2.10 42.72
N LYS A 658 40.29 1.40 43.50
CA LYS A 658 40.21 1.48 44.95
C LYS A 658 40.51 2.92 45.34
N LYS A 659 39.48 3.67 45.70
CA LYS A 659 39.42 4.55 46.84
C LYS A 659 38.01 4.90 47.17
#